data_b2cd18991182a548ae12ae81da697ba1
#
_entry.id   b2cd18991182a548ae12ae81da697ba1
#
_cell.length_a   1.000
_cell.length_b   1.000
_cell.length_c   1.000
_cell.angle_alpha   90.00
_cell.angle_beta   90.00
_cell.angle_gamma   90.00
#
_symmetry.space_group_name_H-M   'P 1'
#
loop_
_entity.id
_entity.type
_entity.pdbx_description
1 polymer ?
#
loop_
_entity_poly.entity_id
_entity_poly.type
_entity_poly.pdbx_seq_one_letter_code
_entity_poly.pdbx_strand_id
1 'polypeptide(L)'
;MSAESESERGAAASAAPESTPAPLGDEARQAWERALTLWRVRLDDPRMHPGAAARHGAPAWFSFPPSVTVDPQYLAERGLGDELWSMFAHEIGHHVLAPSTRIDALKIDHQMARAITTVSPSRDAGEGARRLGNMWSDLLVNTRLAQLQRLEVGASSTATRDLGIVRLGRALYPAPAGSADRLWWVYCRAYELLWQLPQGTLCPADPPARPIARPLTQRLTPLSEIPEKHREKERLLREASAERARVAAELADATATNPPVDATLVADAVRTFGTDPVSGAALFGVIAAPYLAEQDAAGGWPLEPPVGCGVDDRPPTGAELGRLLADQRLRGDLPRHPGTVRDGADETDPDDAIDEKKQSAGQRLTLARTLQLYRDSGKDAVVAAWYRNEASAWVRPYTRPAPSIPTGGIPGPLELWEVGDALGDIDWPVTMRSGAVIPGVTTRRRSELDDEPIVRETSLELDLYIDSSGSMTHPHRGSPAVLAGTILALSILRGGGRVRVTSFSGTGEVAGMPRFGRDPDEIIAAISLFFGRSTSFPLDLYSARYANLPPAGDDAQRHVVVLSDDGLVSMFGVGNEPYAGVARAVREVLTTGTLVLMDPRRQVAQLAERDGYDVVYLQTMADAPAACAALAATLHG
;
A
#
# COMPACT_ATOMS: atom_id res chain seq x y z
N MET A 1 26.85 2.30 45.57
CA MET A 1 27.63 3.40 45.02
C MET A 1 28.42 2.87 43.83
N SER A 2 28.15 3.45 42.66
CA SER A 2 29.01 3.46 41.47
C SER A 2 29.12 2.16 40.65
N ALA A 3 28.20 1.98 39.67
CA ALA A 3 28.42 1.26 38.43
C ALA A 3 27.30 1.61 37.41
N GLU A 4 27.03 2.86 37.20
CA GLU A 4 26.18 3.42 36.13
C GLU A 4 26.95 4.61 35.55
N SER A 5 27.72 4.41 34.48
CA SER A 5 28.16 5.51 33.60
C SER A 5 29.24 5.09 32.58
N GLU A 6 29.03 4.02 31.79
CA GLU A 6 29.95 3.73 30.66
C GLU A 6 29.23 3.17 29.39
N SER A 7 27.95 3.48 29.16
CA SER A 7 27.22 3.00 27.96
C SER A 7 26.71 4.10 27.02
N GLU A 8 27.07 5.35 27.20
CA GLU A 8 26.59 6.46 26.32
C GLU A 8 27.70 7.23 25.60
N ARG A 9 28.77 6.54 25.18
CA ARG A 9 29.76 7.12 24.28
C ARG A 9 30.05 6.23 23.09
N GLY A 10 29.13 6.21 22.16
CA GLY A 10 29.35 5.47 20.91
C GLY A 10 28.28 5.78 19.89
N ALA A 11 28.43 6.87 19.14
CA ALA A 11 27.95 7.14 17.80
C ALA A 11 27.53 8.62 17.61
N ALA A 12 28.41 9.56 17.92
CA ALA A 12 28.37 10.85 17.26
C ALA A 12 29.36 10.75 16.08
N ALA A 13 28.95 10.17 14.98
CA ALA A 13 29.63 10.38 13.71
C ALA A 13 29.54 11.88 13.43
N SER A 14 30.67 12.55 13.47
CA SER A 14 30.86 13.96 13.15
C SER A 14 30.31 14.21 11.75
N ALA A 15 29.08 14.73 11.67
CA ALA A 15 28.59 15.34 10.44
C ALA A 15 29.51 16.53 10.15
N ALA A 16 30.31 16.42 9.10
CA ALA A 16 31.05 17.57 8.60
C ALA A 16 30.04 18.69 8.30
N PRO A 17 30.37 19.97 8.56
CA PRO A 17 29.45 21.07 8.37
C PRO A 17 28.93 21.06 6.94
N GLU A 18 27.60 21.11 6.78
CA GLU A 18 26.97 21.30 5.46
C GLU A 18 27.58 22.56 4.84
N SER A 19 28.14 22.39 3.65
CA SER A 19 28.64 23.54 2.90
C SER A 19 27.46 24.47 2.62
N THR A 20 27.60 25.74 2.98
CA THR A 20 26.58 26.75 2.71
C THR A 20 26.25 26.76 1.22
N PRO A 21 24.96 26.76 0.83
CA PRO A 21 24.59 26.82 -0.58
C PRO A 21 25.25 28.03 -1.26
N ALA A 22 25.85 27.81 -2.43
CA ALA A 22 26.40 28.89 -3.21
C ALA A 22 25.25 29.75 -3.80
N PRO A 23 25.41 31.08 -3.93
CA PRO A 23 24.41 31.91 -4.58
C PRO A 23 24.24 31.49 -6.05
N LEU A 24 23.02 31.56 -6.55
CA LEU A 24 22.69 31.25 -7.95
C LEU A 24 23.26 32.37 -8.85
N GLY A 25 24.30 32.06 -9.62
CA GLY A 25 24.85 32.98 -10.61
C GLY A 25 23.90 33.24 -11.78
N ASP A 26 24.12 34.29 -12.56
CA ASP A 26 23.23 34.70 -13.65
C ASP A 26 23.04 33.60 -14.71
N GLU A 27 24.10 32.91 -15.08
CA GLU A 27 24.05 31.79 -16.03
C GLU A 27 23.20 30.63 -15.51
N ALA A 28 23.41 30.24 -14.25
CA ALA A 28 22.62 29.19 -13.61
C ALA A 28 21.14 29.60 -13.46
N ARG A 29 20.86 30.88 -13.19
CA ARG A 29 19.50 31.42 -13.14
C ARG A 29 18.84 31.34 -14.51
N GLN A 30 19.50 31.71 -15.58
CA GLN A 30 18.97 31.60 -16.94
C GLN A 30 18.69 30.12 -17.31
N ALA A 31 19.60 29.22 -16.95
CA ALA A 31 19.44 27.78 -17.15
C ALA A 31 18.22 27.24 -16.38
N TRP A 32 18.03 27.70 -15.13
CA TRP A 32 16.87 27.33 -14.29
C TRP A 32 15.55 27.83 -14.88
N GLU A 33 15.47 29.11 -15.24
CA GLU A 33 14.26 29.71 -15.84
C GLU A 33 13.89 29.03 -17.17
N ARG A 34 14.88 28.67 -17.98
CA ARG A 34 14.68 27.90 -19.21
C ARG A 34 14.11 26.51 -18.91
N ALA A 35 14.62 25.81 -17.89
CA ALA A 35 14.14 24.49 -17.49
C ALA A 35 12.69 24.56 -16.94
N LEU A 36 12.35 25.57 -16.14
CA LEU A 36 10.98 25.81 -15.67
C LEU A 36 10.03 26.09 -16.84
N THR A 37 10.47 26.88 -17.82
CA THR A 37 9.68 27.21 -19.02
C THR A 37 9.42 25.96 -19.86
N LEU A 38 10.42 25.08 -20.01
CA LEU A 38 10.30 23.84 -20.77
C LEU A 38 9.19 22.94 -20.23
N TRP A 39 9.11 22.81 -18.88
CA TRP A 39 8.12 22.00 -18.19
C TRP A 39 6.81 22.78 -17.87
N ARG A 40 6.79 24.10 -18.09
CA ARG A 40 5.65 24.99 -17.76
C ARG A 40 5.25 24.93 -16.30
N VAL A 41 6.22 24.90 -15.42
CA VAL A 41 6.02 24.85 -13.97
C VAL A 41 6.71 26.01 -13.27
N ARG A 42 6.40 26.18 -11.98
CA ARG A 42 7.10 27.12 -11.08
C ARG A 42 7.56 26.35 -9.87
N LEU A 43 8.83 26.49 -9.53
CA LEU A 43 9.47 25.97 -8.34
C LEU A 43 10.35 27.07 -7.76
N ASP A 44 10.70 26.95 -6.48
CA ASP A 44 11.68 27.78 -5.83
C ASP A 44 13.08 27.61 -6.44
N ASP A 45 13.96 28.57 -6.23
CA ASP A 45 15.33 28.53 -6.76
C ASP A 45 16.07 27.26 -6.31
N PRO A 46 16.86 26.65 -7.21
CA PRO A 46 17.61 25.43 -6.91
C PRO A 46 18.74 25.71 -5.90
N ARG A 47 19.15 24.69 -5.18
CA ARG A 47 20.30 24.74 -4.28
C ARG A 47 21.55 24.31 -5.03
N MET A 48 22.58 25.18 -5.01
CA MET A 48 23.88 24.89 -5.62
C MET A 48 24.86 24.45 -4.53
N HIS A 49 25.25 23.16 -4.53
CA HIS A 49 26.14 22.60 -3.52
C HIS A 49 27.39 21.98 -4.16
N PRO A 50 28.46 22.77 -4.39
CA PRO A 50 29.71 22.26 -4.94
C PRO A 50 30.32 21.17 -4.05
N GLY A 51 30.74 20.06 -4.67
CA GLY A 51 31.34 18.91 -3.98
C GLY A 51 30.36 17.99 -3.25
N ALA A 52 29.06 18.23 -3.36
CA ALA A 52 28.04 17.39 -2.70
C ALA A 52 27.90 16.00 -3.35
N ALA A 53 28.19 15.86 -4.65
CA ALA A 53 28.12 14.60 -5.36
C ALA A 53 28.99 13.49 -4.76
N ALA A 54 30.15 13.85 -4.20
CA ALA A 54 31.04 12.92 -3.51
C ALA A 54 30.40 12.26 -2.27
N ARG A 55 29.42 12.92 -1.66
CA ARG A 55 28.71 12.42 -0.46
C ARG A 55 27.40 11.72 -0.81
N HIS A 56 26.71 12.18 -1.84
CA HIS A 56 25.39 11.69 -2.22
C HIS A 56 25.43 10.67 -3.38
N GLY A 57 26.57 10.48 -4.02
CA GLY A 57 26.71 9.55 -5.16
C GLY A 57 26.01 10.01 -6.43
N ALA A 58 25.41 11.22 -6.44
CA ALA A 58 24.67 11.77 -7.57
C ALA A 58 25.03 13.24 -7.82
N PRO A 59 25.10 13.69 -9.10
CA PRO A 59 25.40 15.07 -9.46
C PRO A 59 24.28 16.05 -9.15
N ALA A 60 23.06 15.54 -9.05
CA ALA A 60 21.86 16.30 -8.75
C ALA A 60 20.84 15.39 -8.09
N TRP A 61 19.87 15.96 -7.39
CA TRP A 61 18.74 15.25 -6.81
C TRP A 61 17.57 16.18 -6.55
N PHE A 62 16.38 15.61 -6.57
CA PHE A 62 15.17 16.26 -6.14
C PHE A 62 14.74 15.76 -4.75
N SER A 63 13.88 16.50 -4.06
CA SER A 63 13.31 16.09 -2.76
C SER A 63 11.87 16.56 -2.59
N PHE A 64 11.16 15.98 -1.60
CA PHE A 64 9.80 16.37 -1.23
C PHE A 64 9.81 17.07 0.15
N PRO A 65 9.17 18.26 0.31
CA PRO A 65 8.47 19.06 -0.70
C PRO A 65 9.39 19.48 -1.85
N PRO A 66 8.81 19.86 -3.04
CA PRO A 66 9.60 20.08 -4.25
C PRO A 66 10.78 21.00 -4.06
N SER A 67 11.98 20.47 -4.23
CA SER A 67 13.22 21.24 -4.32
C SER A 67 14.24 20.48 -5.16
N VAL A 68 15.14 21.22 -5.79
CA VAL A 68 16.21 20.69 -6.64
C VAL A 68 17.55 21.11 -6.08
N THR A 69 18.48 20.17 -5.98
CA THR A 69 19.86 20.43 -5.59
C THR A 69 20.81 19.91 -6.67
N VAL A 70 21.83 20.67 -7.01
CA VAL A 70 22.82 20.31 -8.05
C VAL A 70 24.22 20.60 -7.55
N ASP A 71 25.16 19.71 -7.92
CA ASP A 71 26.59 19.92 -7.75
C ASP A 71 27.21 20.44 -9.07
N PRO A 72 27.42 21.75 -9.20
CA PRO A 72 27.97 22.34 -10.41
C PRO A 72 29.44 21.97 -10.61
N GLN A 73 30.18 21.68 -9.54
CA GLN A 73 31.58 21.29 -9.63
C GLN A 73 31.72 19.91 -10.30
N TYR A 74 30.86 18.96 -9.93
CA TYR A 74 30.84 17.63 -10.54
C TYR A 74 30.60 17.69 -12.05
N LEU A 75 29.68 18.56 -12.48
CA LEU A 75 29.39 18.77 -13.90
C LEU A 75 30.57 19.43 -14.62
N ALA A 76 31.19 20.45 -14.04
CA ALA A 76 32.34 21.17 -14.62
C ALA A 76 33.55 20.24 -14.78
N GLU A 77 33.87 19.42 -13.77
CA GLU A 77 34.97 18.45 -13.82
C GLU A 77 34.82 17.41 -14.95
N ARG A 78 33.60 17.18 -15.43
CA ARG A 78 33.29 16.27 -16.56
C ARG A 78 33.03 16.97 -17.87
N GLY A 79 33.27 18.27 -17.95
CA GLY A 79 33.00 19.05 -19.15
C GLY A 79 31.52 19.19 -19.49
N LEU A 80 30.64 19.10 -18.47
CA LEU A 80 29.19 19.18 -18.60
C LEU A 80 28.62 20.49 -18.03
N GLY A 81 29.45 21.49 -17.82
CA GLY A 81 29.01 22.79 -17.30
C GLY A 81 27.91 23.43 -18.16
N ASP A 82 28.03 23.34 -19.47
CA ASP A 82 27.05 23.87 -20.44
C ASP A 82 25.71 23.12 -20.41
N GLU A 83 25.64 21.94 -19.75
CA GLU A 83 24.42 21.12 -19.67
C GLU A 83 23.64 21.35 -18.38
N LEU A 84 23.96 22.36 -17.61
CA LEU A 84 23.29 22.67 -16.34
C LEU A 84 21.77 22.81 -16.51
N TRP A 85 21.32 23.43 -17.60
CA TRP A 85 19.88 23.55 -17.88
C TRP A 85 19.20 22.20 -18.13
N SER A 86 19.88 21.25 -18.80
CA SER A 86 19.37 19.90 -19.03
C SER A 86 19.31 19.10 -17.73
N MET A 87 20.27 19.32 -16.82
CA MET A 87 20.26 18.74 -15.48
C MET A 87 19.10 19.28 -14.65
N PHE A 88 18.90 20.60 -14.62
CA PHE A 88 17.74 21.20 -13.98
C PHE A 88 16.43 20.68 -14.58
N ALA A 89 16.34 20.57 -15.90
CA ALA A 89 15.15 20.07 -16.56
C ALA A 89 14.88 18.59 -16.23
N HIS A 90 15.93 17.78 -16.01
CA HIS A 90 15.80 16.40 -15.54
C HIS A 90 15.19 16.36 -14.13
N GLU A 91 15.77 17.08 -13.17
CA GLU A 91 15.28 17.09 -11.78
C GLU A 91 13.85 17.67 -11.66
N ILE A 92 13.52 18.72 -12.42
CA ILE A 92 12.16 19.23 -12.51
C ILE A 92 11.23 18.19 -13.11
N GLY A 93 11.69 17.39 -14.06
CA GLY A 93 10.93 16.32 -14.69
C GLY A 93 10.43 15.29 -13.68
N HIS A 94 11.17 15.01 -12.63
CA HIS A 94 10.71 14.16 -11.52
C HIS A 94 9.50 14.73 -10.80
N HIS A 95 9.44 16.05 -10.57
CA HIS A 95 8.29 16.68 -9.95
C HIS A 95 7.06 16.76 -10.87
N VAL A 96 7.26 16.71 -12.17
CA VAL A 96 6.18 16.83 -13.16
C VAL A 96 5.64 15.47 -13.59
N LEU A 97 6.51 14.48 -13.72
CA LEU A 97 6.18 13.21 -14.37
C LEU A 97 6.33 11.98 -13.46
N ALA A 98 7.54 11.69 -12.97
CA ALA A 98 7.78 10.47 -12.19
C ALA A 98 9.04 10.58 -11.32
N PRO A 99 8.90 10.34 -9.99
CA PRO A 99 7.66 10.30 -9.24
C PRO A 99 7.18 11.72 -8.91
N SER A 100 6.01 12.13 -9.37
CA SER A 100 5.52 13.49 -9.18
C SER A 100 5.22 13.84 -7.72
N THR A 101 4.95 12.84 -6.90
CA THR A 101 4.73 12.98 -5.47
C THR A 101 5.48 11.91 -4.68
N ARG A 102 5.71 12.17 -3.39
CA ARG A 102 6.28 11.17 -2.48
C ARG A 102 5.44 9.88 -2.44
N ILE A 103 4.12 9.98 -2.49
CA ILE A 103 3.23 8.82 -2.52
C ILE A 103 3.44 8.01 -3.81
N ASP A 104 3.65 8.66 -4.95
CA ASP A 104 3.92 7.95 -6.19
C ASP A 104 5.29 7.27 -6.19
N ALA A 105 6.31 7.89 -5.57
CA ALA A 105 7.60 7.25 -5.32
C ALA A 105 7.43 5.95 -4.52
N LEU A 106 6.71 6.01 -3.39
CA LEU A 106 6.42 4.84 -2.57
C LEU A 106 5.63 3.75 -3.31
N LYS A 107 4.70 4.14 -4.20
CA LYS A 107 3.93 3.18 -5.02
C LYS A 107 4.82 2.51 -6.08
N ILE A 108 5.68 3.26 -6.74
CA ILE A 108 6.66 2.73 -7.70
C ILE A 108 7.57 1.71 -6.99
N ASP A 109 8.17 2.09 -5.86
CA ASP A 109 9.01 1.20 -5.07
C ASP A 109 8.27 -0.06 -4.61
N HIS A 110 7.01 0.07 -4.22
CA HIS A 110 6.18 -1.08 -3.83
C HIS A 110 5.96 -2.05 -4.99
N GLN A 111 5.70 -1.57 -6.21
CA GLN A 111 5.58 -2.42 -7.40
C GLN A 111 6.90 -3.14 -7.72
N MET A 112 8.04 -2.43 -7.61
CA MET A 112 9.35 -3.03 -7.78
C MET A 112 9.62 -4.12 -6.73
N ALA A 113 9.29 -3.86 -5.46
CA ALA A 113 9.43 -4.84 -4.38
C ALA A 113 8.56 -6.08 -4.61
N ARG A 114 7.34 -5.93 -5.13
CA ARG A 114 6.50 -7.06 -5.53
C ARG A 114 7.19 -7.91 -6.58
N ALA A 115 7.69 -7.31 -7.66
CA ALA A 115 8.36 -8.00 -8.73
C ALA A 115 9.65 -8.72 -8.25
N ILE A 116 10.47 -8.07 -7.45
CA ILE A 116 11.68 -8.68 -6.86
C ILE A 116 11.32 -9.88 -5.98
N THR A 117 10.25 -9.77 -5.18
CA THR A 117 9.83 -10.84 -4.28
C THR A 117 9.39 -12.09 -5.03
N THR A 118 8.89 -11.99 -6.26
CA THR A 118 8.52 -13.15 -7.09
C THR A 118 9.72 -13.97 -7.53
N VAL A 119 10.85 -13.34 -7.82
CA VAL A 119 12.08 -14.00 -8.33
C VAL A 119 13.14 -14.22 -7.24
N SER A 120 13.08 -13.48 -6.15
CA SER A 120 14.01 -13.57 -5.01
C SER A 120 13.27 -13.49 -3.68
N PRO A 121 12.44 -14.48 -3.33
CA PRO A 121 11.56 -14.42 -2.17
C PRO A 121 12.30 -14.41 -0.82
N SER A 122 13.58 -14.75 -0.76
CA SER A 122 14.38 -14.75 0.47
C SER A 122 15.10 -13.43 0.74
N ARG A 123 15.17 -12.52 -0.25
CA ARG A 123 15.93 -11.27 -0.16
C ARG A 123 15.09 -10.12 0.41
N ASP A 124 15.78 -9.17 1.06
CA ASP A 124 15.22 -7.84 1.33
C ASP A 124 15.10 -7.08 0.00
N ALA A 125 13.86 -6.78 -0.40
CA ALA A 125 13.59 -6.12 -1.67
C ALA A 125 13.81 -4.60 -1.63
N GLY A 126 13.98 -3.98 -0.45
CA GLY A 126 13.93 -2.52 -0.29
C GLY A 126 14.96 -1.75 -1.10
N GLU A 127 16.23 -2.17 -1.06
CA GLU A 127 17.30 -1.52 -1.82
C GLU A 127 17.11 -1.71 -3.34
N GLY A 128 16.79 -2.93 -3.76
CA GLY A 128 16.51 -3.22 -5.16
C GLY A 128 15.30 -2.49 -5.69
N ALA A 129 14.26 -2.35 -4.88
CA ALA A 129 13.06 -1.63 -5.26
C ALA A 129 13.35 -0.15 -5.53
N ARG A 130 14.07 0.53 -4.62
CA ARG A 130 14.49 1.92 -4.82
C ARG A 130 15.36 2.08 -6.08
N ARG A 131 16.33 1.18 -6.29
CA ARG A 131 17.17 1.21 -7.49
C ARG A 131 16.34 1.08 -8.78
N LEU A 132 15.46 0.08 -8.85
CA LEU A 132 14.59 -0.10 -10.03
C LEU A 132 13.60 1.05 -10.19
N GLY A 133 13.05 1.57 -9.09
CA GLY A 133 12.13 2.71 -9.09
C GLY A 133 12.78 3.97 -9.66
N ASN A 134 14.03 4.24 -9.27
CA ASN A 134 14.82 5.33 -9.82
C ASN A 134 15.09 5.14 -11.32
N MET A 135 15.59 3.96 -11.72
CA MET A 135 15.82 3.65 -13.14
C MET A 135 14.57 3.82 -13.99
N TRP A 136 13.43 3.39 -13.49
CA TRP A 136 12.14 3.56 -14.16
C TRP A 136 11.75 5.03 -14.31
N SER A 137 11.84 5.79 -13.22
CA SER A 137 11.53 7.22 -13.22
C SER A 137 12.42 8.00 -14.19
N ASP A 138 13.72 7.71 -14.20
CA ASP A 138 14.67 8.31 -15.13
C ASP A 138 14.36 7.99 -16.60
N LEU A 139 13.97 6.74 -16.91
CA LEU A 139 13.56 6.36 -18.26
C LEU A 139 12.39 7.23 -18.76
N LEU A 140 11.39 7.43 -17.91
CA LEU A 140 10.23 8.25 -18.25
C LEU A 140 10.60 9.73 -18.41
N VAL A 141 11.30 10.29 -17.42
CA VAL A 141 11.70 11.70 -17.40
C VAL A 141 12.62 12.02 -18.57
N ASN A 142 13.68 11.25 -18.76
CA ASN A 142 14.67 11.50 -19.81
C ASN A 142 14.11 11.31 -21.21
N THR A 143 13.20 10.34 -21.39
CA THR A 143 12.52 10.16 -22.68
C THR A 143 11.63 11.35 -23.00
N ARG A 144 10.85 11.83 -22.01
CA ARG A 144 10.01 13.01 -22.19
C ARG A 144 10.84 14.28 -22.40
N LEU A 145 11.92 14.44 -21.65
CA LEU A 145 12.82 15.58 -21.78
C LEU A 145 13.47 15.62 -23.18
N ALA A 146 13.94 14.49 -23.70
CA ALA A 146 14.47 14.42 -25.06
C ALA A 146 13.43 14.84 -26.12
N GLN A 147 12.16 14.45 -25.95
CA GLN A 147 11.08 14.90 -26.82
C GLN A 147 10.87 16.41 -26.75
N LEU A 148 10.85 16.99 -25.54
CA LEU A 148 10.66 18.43 -25.34
C LEU A 148 11.84 19.22 -25.94
N GLN A 149 13.08 18.79 -25.69
CA GLN A 149 14.26 19.42 -26.26
C GLN A 149 14.28 19.34 -27.80
N ARG A 150 13.82 18.21 -28.36
CA ARG A 150 13.71 18.05 -29.82
C ARG A 150 12.69 19.03 -30.42
N LEU A 151 11.57 19.26 -29.74
CA LEU A 151 10.55 20.23 -30.17
C LEU A 151 11.09 21.68 -30.14
N GLU A 152 11.91 22.01 -29.13
CA GLU A 152 12.53 23.33 -28.99
C GLU A 152 13.55 23.62 -30.09
N VAL A 153 14.37 22.63 -30.48
CA VAL A 153 15.45 22.80 -31.47
C VAL A 153 14.94 22.69 -32.93
N GLY A 154 13.71 22.21 -33.16
CA GLY A 154 13.16 22.02 -34.51
C GLY A 154 13.75 20.78 -35.19
N ALA A 155 12.96 19.74 -35.37
CA ALA A 155 13.39 18.39 -35.62
C ALA A 155 14.03 18.12 -36.99
N SER A 156 15.37 17.96 -37.03
CA SER A 156 16.02 17.05 -37.98
C SER A 156 16.54 15.81 -37.25
N SER A 157 16.50 14.64 -37.86
CA SER A 157 16.94 13.35 -37.29
C SER A 157 18.40 13.34 -36.77
N THR A 158 19.25 14.23 -37.28
CA THR A 158 20.63 14.40 -36.87
C THR A 158 20.82 15.18 -35.57
N ALA A 159 19.82 16.00 -35.18
CA ALA A 159 19.87 16.83 -33.98
C ALA A 159 19.66 16.03 -32.67
N THR A 160 19.22 14.77 -32.72
CA THR A 160 19.00 13.98 -31.50
C THR A 160 20.29 13.73 -30.72
N ARG A 161 21.40 13.53 -31.39
CA ARG A 161 22.72 13.29 -30.75
C ARG A 161 23.24 14.51 -29.99
N ASP A 162 22.75 15.68 -30.32
CA ASP A 162 23.20 16.96 -29.80
C ASP A 162 22.25 17.53 -28.74
N LEU A 163 21.18 16.79 -28.40
CA LEU A 163 20.30 17.17 -27.29
C LEU A 163 21.04 17.12 -25.96
N GLY A 164 20.84 18.10 -25.09
CA GLY A 164 21.53 18.19 -23.80
C GLY A 164 21.37 16.97 -22.94
N ILE A 165 20.14 16.42 -22.83
CA ILE A 165 19.91 15.17 -22.06
C ILE A 165 20.66 13.97 -22.67
N VAL A 166 20.82 13.90 -23.98
CA VAL A 166 21.58 12.84 -24.64
C VAL A 166 23.07 13.01 -24.38
N ARG A 167 23.60 14.26 -24.39
CA ARG A 167 25.01 14.54 -24.02
C ARG A 167 25.28 14.16 -22.56
N LEU A 168 24.36 14.51 -21.63
CA LEU A 168 24.44 14.06 -20.24
C LEU A 168 24.46 12.53 -20.15
N GLY A 169 23.52 11.84 -20.80
CA GLY A 169 23.48 10.38 -20.81
C GLY A 169 24.77 9.74 -21.36
N ARG A 170 25.32 10.27 -22.43
CA ARG A 170 26.58 9.78 -23.00
C ARG A 170 27.81 9.98 -22.10
N ALA A 171 27.78 10.97 -21.25
CA ALA A 171 28.87 11.24 -20.32
C ALA A 171 28.72 10.50 -18.98
N LEU A 172 27.46 10.30 -18.51
CA LEU A 172 27.17 9.77 -17.19
C LEU A 172 26.83 8.27 -17.16
N TYR A 173 26.25 7.72 -18.25
CA TYR A 173 25.77 6.34 -18.29
C TYR A 173 26.77 5.27 -18.78
N PRO A 174 27.90 5.55 -19.46
CA PRO A 174 28.79 4.50 -19.90
C PRO A 174 29.19 3.63 -18.70
N ALA A 175 28.92 2.33 -18.80
CA ALA A 175 29.38 1.38 -17.80
C ALA A 175 30.91 1.34 -17.79
N PRO A 176 31.55 1.11 -16.65
CA PRO A 176 32.99 0.87 -16.58
C PRO A 176 33.41 -0.24 -17.55
N ALA A 177 34.58 -0.10 -18.15
CA ALA A 177 35.09 -1.10 -19.07
C ALA A 177 35.14 -2.48 -18.41
N GLY A 178 34.55 -3.49 -19.06
CA GLY A 178 34.44 -4.85 -18.52
C GLY A 178 33.28 -5.07 -17.54
N SER A 179 32.37 -4.13 -17.41
CA SER A 179 31.15 -4.33 -16.59
C SER A 179 30.35 -5.52 -17.11
N ALA A 180 30.01 -6.44 -16.18
CA ALA A 180 29.17 -7.59 -16.45
C ALA A 180 27.68 -7.32 -16.09
N ASP A 181 27.30 -6.06 -15.83
CA ASP A 181 25.94 -5.68 -15.44
C ASP A 181 24.99 -5.72 -16.64
N ARG A 182 24.25 -6.81 -16.77
CA ARG A 182 23.27 -7.04 -17.84
C ARG A 182 22.03 -6.16 -17.69
N LEU A 183 21.63 -5.83 -16.45
CA LEU A 183 20.52 -4.90 -16.21
C LEU A 183 20.87 -3.51 -16.72
N TRP A 184 22.08 -3.05 -16.42
CA TRP A 184 22.57 -1.76 -16.90
C TRP A 184 22.67 -1.72 -18.43
N TRP A 185 23.09 -2.83 -19.05
CA TRP A 185 23.09 -2.96 -20.50
C TRP A 185 21.68 -2.81 -21.09
N VAL A 186 20.68 -3.51 -20.51
CA VAL A 186 19.26 -3.41 -20.92
C VAL A 186 18.76 -1.96 -20.81
N TYR A 187 19.10 -1.30 -19.71
CA TYR A 187 18.74 0.08 -19.43
C TYR A 187 19.33 1.06 -20.46
N CYS A 188 20.63 0.99 -20.74
CA CYS A 188 21.30 1.83 -21.74
C CYS A 188 20.79 1.54 -23.15
N ARG A 189 20.56 0.25 -23.48
CA ARG A 189 20.01 -0.15 -24.78
C ARG A 189 18.58 0.35 -24.98
N ALA A 190 17.77 0.35 -23.94
CA ALA A 190 16.42 0.94 -23.98
C ALA A 190 16.50 2.45 -24.32
N TYR A 191 17.44 3.20 -23.75
CA TYR A 191 17.65 4.60 -24.13
C TYR A 191 18.08 4.76 -25.58
N GLU A 192 18.98 3.90 -26.10
CA GLU A 192 19.34 3.95 -27.51
C GLU A 192 18.11 3.80 -28.41
N LEU A 193 17.17 2.88 -28.05
CA LEU A 193 15.91 2.67 -28.77
C LEU A 193 14.95 3.86 -28.64
N LEU A 194 14.83 4.43 -27.44
CA LEU A 194 13.94 5.55 -27.15
C LEU A 194 14.40 6.86 -27.79
N TRP A 195 15.70 7.10 -27.76
CA TRP A 195 16.33 8.29 -28.34
C TRP A 195 16.70 8.13 -29.81
N GLN A 196 16.47 6.95 -30.39
CA GLN A 196 16.84 6.62 -31.79
C GLN A 196 18.35 6.81 -32.07
N LEU A 197 19.17 6.39 -31.12
CA LEU A 197 20.62 6.40 -31.26
C LEU A 197 21.09 5.12 -31.93
N PRO A 198 22.25 5.18 -32.66
CA PRO A 198 22.88 3.96 -33.15
C PRO A 198 23.21 3.01 -31.99
N GLN A 199 23.08 1.71 -32.26
CA GLN A 199 23.52 0.67 -31.33
C GLN A 199 25.02 0.85 -31.02
N GLY A 200 25.36 0.68 -29.74
CA GLY A 200 26.74 0.86 -29.28
C GLY A 200 27.10 2.30 -28.89
N THR A 201 26.10 3.20 -28.82
CA THR A 201 26.33 4.61 -28.40
C THR A 201 26.45 4.73 -26.88
N LEU A 202 25.63 4.03 -26.12
CA LEU A 202 25.58 4.08 -24.64
C LEU A 202 26.08 2.79 -23.98
N CYS A 203 25.98 1.67 -24.66
CA CYS A 203 26.42 0.36 -24.16
C CYS A 203 27.10 -0.43 -25.31
N PRO A 204 27.89 -1.47 -25.01
CA PRO A 204 28.44 -2.37 -26.03
C PRO A 204 27.34 -2.92 -26.95
N ALA A 205 27.68 -3.19 -28.23
CA ALA A 205 26.72 -3.71 -29.19
C ALA A 205 26.11 -5.06 -28.73
N ASP A 206 26.93 -5.92 -28.16
CA ASP A 206 26.52 -7.21 -27.62
C ASP A 206 26.34 -7.13 -26.08
N PRO A 207 25.31 -7.80 -25.50
CA PRO A 207 25.11 -7.82 -24.07
C PRO A 207 26.23 -8.62 -23.38
N PRO A 208 26.54 -8.30 -22.10
CA PRO A 208 27.46 -9.11 -21.31
C PRO A 208 26.93 -10.55 -21.14
N ALA A 209 27.87 -11.49 -21.04
CA ALA A 209 27.55 -12.89 -20.78
C ALA A 209 26.76 -13.03 -19.45
N ARG A 210 25.88 -14.03 -19.39
CA ARG A 210 25.16 -14.35 -18.15
C ARG A 210 26.16 -14.69 -17.05
N PRO A 211 26.06 -14.09 -15.87
CA PRO A 211 26.98 -14.37 -14.79
C PRO A 211 26.79 -15.82 -14.29
N ILE A 212 27.91 -16.48 -13.99
CA ILE A 212 27.88 -17.84 -13.46
C ILE A 212 27.52 -17.78 -11.98
N ALA A 213 26.45 -18.48 -11.61
CA ALA A 213 26.06 -18.61 -10.21
C ALA A 213 27.22 -19.18 -9.37
N ARG A 214 27.58 -18.47 -8.31
CA ARG A 214 28.59 -18.96 -7.36
C ARG A 214 27.90 -19.89 -6.37
N PRO A 215 28.38 -21.14 -6.18
CA PRO A 215 27.87 -21.98 -5.12
C PRO A 215 28.10 -21.26 -3.78
N LEU A 216 27.04 -21.20 -2.95
CA LEU A 216 27.13 -20.64 -1.60
C LEU A 216 28.09 -21.50 -0.76
N THR A 217 29.37 -21.24 -0.83
CA THR A 217 30.39 -21.81 0.05
C THR A 217 30.41 -21.06 1.38
N GLN A 218 29.29 -21.04 2.11
CA GLN A 218 29.38 -20.72 3.52
C GLN A 218 30.12 -21.88 4.21
N ARG A 219 31.29 -21.61 4.81
CA ARG A 219 31.91 -22.51 5.79
C ARG A 219 30.96 -22.60 7.00
N LEU A 220 30.03 -23.53 6.92
CA LEU A 220 29.13 -23.80 8.04
C LEU A 220 29.97 -24.51 9.14
N THR A 221 29.89 -24.00 10.35
CA THR A 221 30.46 -24.71 11.53
C THR A 221 29.93 -26.14 11.54
N PRO A 222 30.77 -27.17 11.62
CA PRO A 222 30.30 -28.55 11.67
C PRO A 222 29.24 -28.74 12.77
N LEU A 223 28.20 -29.52 12.49
CA LEU A 223 27.13 -29.75 13.49
C LEU A 223 27.70 -30.40 14.77
N SER A 224 28.84 -31.11 14.67
CA SER A 224 29.57 -31.69 15.81
C SER A 224 30.09 -30.63 16.78
N GLU A 225 30.41 -29.45 16.31
CA GLU A 225 30.93 -28.33 17.12
C GLU A 225 29.82 -27.50 17.76
N ILE A 226 28.54 -27.75 17.40
CA ILE A 226 27.38 -27.04 17.95
C ILE A 226 26.91 -27.79 19.22
N PRO A 227 26.60 -27.05 20.31
CA PRO A 227 26.04 -27.65 21.51
C PRO A 227 24.81 -28.51 21.21
N GLU A 228 24.71 -29.69 21.80
CA GLU A 228 23.69 -30.71 21.51
C GLU A 228 22.26 -30.16 21.55
N LYS A 229 21.97 -29.30 22.55
CA LYS A 229 20.67 -28.62 22.70
C LYS A 229 20.27 -27.73 21.53
N HIS A 230 21.19 -27.36 20.63
CA HIS A 230 20.95 -26.49 19.48
C HIS A 230 21.10 -27.19 18.13
N ARG A 231 21.65 -28.44 18.12
CA ARG A 231 21.93 -29.18 16.87
C ARG A 231 20.71 -29.41 16.02
N GLU A 232 19.60 -29.82 16.62
CA GLU A 232 18.36 -30.09 15.87
C GLU A 232 17.80 -28.80 15.24
N LYS A 233 17.77 -27.71 16.00
CA LYS A 233 17.33 -26.41 15.47
C LYS A 233 18.23 -25.94 14.34
N GLU A 234 19.54 -26.09 14.47
CA GLU A 234 20.51 -25.72 13.45
C GLU A 234 20.39 -26.60 12.20
N ARG A 235 20.14 -27.91 12.36
CA ARG A 235 19.87 -28.82 11.25
C ARG A 235 18.65 -28.37 10.46
N LEU A 236 17.53 -28.11 11.12
CA LEU A 236 16.30 -27.63 10.48
C LEU A 236 16.50 -26.29 9.78
N LEU A 237 17.27 -25.38 10.36
CA LEU A 237 17.61 -24.11 9.75
C LEU A 237 18.45 -24.28 8.47
N ARG A 238 19.40 -25.21 8.45
CA ARG A 238 20.25 -25.55 7.29
C ARG A 238 19.43 -26.21 6.19
N GLU A 239 18.57 -27.17 6.54
CA GLU A 239 17.65 -27.81 5.58
C GLU A 239 16.71 -26.79 4.94
N ALA A 240 16.11 -25.92 5.74
CA ALA A 240 15.25 -24.85 5.23
C ALA A 240 16.02 -23.80 4.40
N SER A 241 17.31 -23.57 4.69
CA SER A 241 18.17 -22.69 3.90
C SER A 241 18.58 -23.33 2.57
N ALA A 242 18.90 -24.61 2.58
CA ALA A 242 19.26 -25.38 1.38
C ALA A 242 18.06 -25.49 0.43
N GLU A 243 16.86 -25.76 0.97
CA GLU A 243 15.63 -25.82 0.18
C GLU A 243 15.29 -24.44 -0.44
N ARG A 244 15.42 -23.36 0.32
CA ARG A 244 15.26 -22.00 -0.22
C ARG A 244 16.25 -21.68 -1.33
N ALA A 245 17.50 -22.11 -1.18
CA ALA A 245 18.52 -21.93 -2.21
C ALA A 245 18.21 -22.74 -3.49
N ARG A 246 17.69 -23.96 -3.32
CA ARG A 246 17.24 -24.81 -4.43
C ARG A 246 16.09 -24.16 -5.20
N VAL A 247 15.05 -23.71 -4.49
CA VAL A 247 13.90 -23.03 -5.10
C VAL A 247 14.33 -21.73 -5.80
N ALA A 248 15.25 -20.97 -5.21
CA ALA A 248 15.79 -19.76 -5.82
C ALA A 248 16.58 -20.06 -7.11
N ALA A 249 17.36 -21.16 -7.13
CA ALA A 249 18.09 -21.59 -8.33
C ALA A 249 17.13 -22.06 -9.44
N GLU A 250 16.10 -22.84 -9.10
CA GLU A 250 15.06 -23.26 -10.06
C GLU A 250 14.28 -22.07 -10.64
N LEU A 251 13.94 -21.09 -9.82
CA LEU A 251 13.32 -19.84 -10.27
C LEU A 251 14.24 -19.02 -11.18
N ALA A 252 15.52 -18.93 -10.84
CA ALA A 252 16.52 -18.24 -11.66
C ALA A 252 16.72 -18.92 -13.03
N ASP A 253 16.67 -20.25 -13.09
CA ASP A 253 16.74 -21.01 -14.34
C ASP A 253 15.45 -20.92 -15.16
N ALA A 254 14.30 -20.83 -14.51
CA ALA A 254 13.00 -20.68 -15.17
C ALA A 254 12.80 -19.28 -15.77
N THR A 255 13.46 -18.26 -15.25
CA THR A 255 13.44 -16.88 -15.79
C THR A 255 14.52 -16.69 -16.84
N ALA A 256 14.22 -17.04 -18.08
CA ALA A 256 15.13 -16.81 -19.19
C ALA A 256 15.22 -15.31 -19.51
N THR A 257 16.28 -14.64 -19.03
CA THR A 257 16.58 -13.25 -19.43
C THR A 257 17.10 -13.18 -20.85
N ASN A 258 16.55 -12.26 -21.63
CA ASN A 258 16.97 -11.99 -23.01
C ASN A 258 17.23 -10.48 -23.20
N PRO A 259 18.45 -9.98 -22.92
CA PRO A 259 18.71 -8.55 -22.89
C PRO A 259 18.26 -7.76 -24.12
N PRO A 260 18.46 -8.21 -25.38
CA PRO A 260 18.00 -7.49 -26.55
C PRO A 260 16.47 -7.37 -26.62
N VAL A 261 15.74 -8.44 -26.32
CA VAL A 261 14.27 -8.43 -26.27
C VAL A 261 13.79 -7.59 -25.12
N ASP A 262 14.38 -7.75 -23.94
CA ASP A 262 13.99 -7.05 -22.73
C ASP A 262 14.22 -5.54 -22.83
N ALA A 263 15.29 -5.09 -23.51
CA ALA A 263 15.51 -3.68 -23.80
C ALA A 263 14.40 -3.10 -24.70
N THR A 264 13.91 -3.88 -25.66
CA THR A 264 12.78 -3.48 -26.51
C THR A 264 11.49 -3.41 -25.69
N LEU A 265 11.22 -4.40 -24.84
CA LEU A 265 10.07 -4.41 -23.95
C LEU A 265 10.09 -3.23 -22.96
N VAL A 266 11.24 -2.88 -22.42
CA VAL A 266 11.42 -1.68 -21.57
C VAL A 266 11.11 -0.41 -22.36
N ALA A 267 11.63 -0.27 -23.58
CA ALA A 267 11.34 0.89 -24.41
C ALA A 267 9.83 1.00 -24.74
N ASP A 268 9.16 -0.11 -25.00
CA ASP A 268 7.72 -0.14 -25.26
C ASP A 268 6.91 0.14 -23.99
N ALA A 269 7.35 -0.33 -22.82
CA ALA A 269 6.74 0.02 -21.53
C ALA A 269 6.80 1.53 -21.28
N VAL A 270 7.95 2.18 -21.55
CA VAL A 270 8.10 3.64 -21.43
C VAL A 270 7.13 4.39 -22.34
N ARG A 271 6.96 3.93 -23.58
CA ARG A 271 6.02 4.54 -24.54
C ARG A 271 4.57 4.38 -24.11
N THR A 272 4.23 3.21 -23.57
CA THR A 272 2.86 2.85 -23.16
C THR A 272 2.45 3.54 -21.87
N PHE A 273 3.32 3.56 -20.87
CA PHE A 273 3.02 4.01 -19.51
C PHE A 273 3.58 5.39 -19.17
N GLY A 274 3.91 6.20 -20.17
CA GLY A 274 4.42 7.55 -19.96
C GLY A 274 3.50 8.48 -19.17
N THR A 275 2.21 8.18 -19.08
CA THR A 275 1.20 8.93 -18.30
C THR A 275 0.73 8.20 -17.03
N ASP A 276 1.11 6.94 -16.84
CA ASP A 276 0.81 6.16 -15.62
C ASP A 276 2.08 5.43 -15.11
N PRO A 277 3.00 6.16 -14.48
CA PRO A 277 4.26 5.61 -14.00
C PRO A 277 4.09 4.45 -13.01
N VAL A 278 3.05 4.46 -12.19
CA VAL A 278 2.80 3.44 -11.16
C VAL A 278 2.41 2.09 -11.78
N SER A 279 1.54 2.09 -12.78
CA SER A 279 1.19 0.84 -13.50
C SER A 279 2.37 0.33 -14.32
N GLY A 280 3.10 1.22 -15.00
CA GLY A 280 4.29 0.85 -15.77
C GLY A 280 5.42 0.28 -14.91
N ALA A 281 5.53 0.72 -13.67
CA ALA A 281 6.51 0.18 -12.70
C ALA A 281 6.33 -1.33 -12.47
N ALA A 282 5.11 -1.84 -12.49
CA ALA A 282 4.86 -3.28 -12.37
C ALA A 282 5.47 -4.07 -13.54
N LEU A 283 5.28 -3.59 -14.78
CA LEU A 283 5.84 -4.24 -15.96
C LEU A 283 7.37 -4.12 -16.02
N PHE A 284 7.90 -2.92 -15.78
CA PHE A 284 9.34 -2.74 -15.73
C PHE A 284 9.98 -3.59 -14.63
N GLY A 285 9.38 -3.66 -13.45
CA GLY A 285 9.83 -4.52 -12.36
C GLY A 285 9.90 -5.99 -12.75
N VAL A 286 8.88 -6.51 -13.43
CA VAL A 286 8.85 -7.91 -13.91
C VAL A 286 9.95 -8.18 -14.93
N ILE A 287 10.28 -7.22 -15.81
CA ILE A 287 11.36 -7.35 -16.79
C ILE A 287 12.73 -7.25 -16.10
N ALA A 288 12.89 -6.35 -15.14
CA ALA A 288 14.18 -6.02 -14.54
C ALA A 288 14.58 -6.93 -13.36
N ALA A 289 13.62 -7.41 -12.55
CA ALA A 289 13.90 -8.20 -11.35
C ALA A 289 14.71 -9.49 -11.62
N PRO A 290 14.51 -10.25 -12.72
CA PRO A 290 15.33 -11.41 -13.04
C PRO A 290 16.82 -11.11 -13.13
N TYR A 291 17.20 -9.94 -13.64
CA TYR A 291 18.60 -9.53 -13.71
C TYR A 291 19.21 -9.27 -12.33
N LEU A 292 18.43 -8.74 -11.40
CA LEU A 292 18.87 -8.62 -10.01
C LEU A 292 19.08 -9.99 -9.37
N ALA A 293 18.21 -10.96 -9.66
CA ALA A 293 18.36 -12.34 -9.17
C ALA A 293 19.62 -13.01 -9.76
N GLU A 294 19.95 -12.78 -11.03
CA GLU A 294 21.21 -13.24 -11.64
C GLU A 294 22.44 -12.65 -10.94
N GLN A 295 22.43 -11.36 -10.65
CA GLN A 295 23.52 -10.69 -9.93
C GLN A 295 23.69 -11.23 -8.52
N ASP A 296 22.58 -11.50 -7.81
CA ASP A 296 22.60 -12.13 -6.51
C ASP A 296 23.23 -13.52 -6.51
N ALA A 297 22.83 -14.35 -7.47
CA ALA A 297 23.36 -15.68 -7.63
C ALA A 297 24.88 -15.66 -7.95
N ALA A 298 25.38 -14.58 -8.55
CA ALA A 298 26.80 -14.39 -8.90
C ALA A 298 27.65 -13.82 -7.75
N GLY A 299 27.06 -13.46 -6.61
CA GLY A 299 27.82 -13.00 -5.44
C GLY A 299 27.58 -11.55 -5.02
N GLY A 300 26.51 -10.94 -5.48
CA GLY A 300 26.01 -9.65 -5.01
C GLY A 300 25.82 -8.59 -6.09
N TRP A 301 25.02 -7.60 -5.75
CA TRP A 301 24.80 -6.44 -6.61
C TRP A 301 26.05 -5.56 -6.64
N PRO A 302 26.33 -4.86 -7.76
CA PRO A 302 27.31 -3.80 -7.76
C PRO A 302 26.90 -2.75 -6.71
N LEU A 303 27.82 -2.37 -5.86
CA LEU A 303 27.59 -1.54 -4.68
C LEU A 303 27.14 -0.10 -4.98
N GLU A 304 27.27 0.37 -6.23
CA GLU A 304 26.89 1.73 -6.57
C GLU A 304 26.05 1.77 -7.85
N PRO A 305 24.83 2.34 -7.81
CA PRO A 305 24.21 2.79 -9.04
C PRO A 305 25.08 3.92 -9.61
N PRO A 306 25.43 3.90 -10.91
CA PRO A 306 26.33 4.91 -11.49
C PRO A 306 25.80 6.34 -11.39
N VAL A 307 24.51 6.54 -11.29
CA VAL A 307 23.85 7.83 -11.06
C VAL A 307 22.48 7.56 -10.43
N GLY A 308 22.21 8.10 -9.25
CA GLY A 308 20.93 8.00 -8.59
C GLY A 308 20.41 9.39 -8.25
N CYS A 309 19.19 9.72 -8.67
CA CYS A 309 18.49 10.88 -8.13
C CYS A 309 18.03 10.54 -6.73
N GLY A 310 18.51 11.29 -5.71
CA GLY A 310 18.16 11.06 -4.32
C GLY A 310 16.68 11.32 -4.07
N VAL A 311 16.00 10.35 -3.50
CA VAL A 311 14.63 10.49 -3.01
C VAL A 311 14.68 10.70 -1.50
N ASP A 312 13.68 11.37 -0.97
CA ASP A 312 13.46 11.59 0.46
C ASP A 312 13.51 10.26 1.26
N ASP A 313 14.57 10.07 2.05
CA ASP A 313 14.82 8.85 2.84
C ASP A 313 13.97 8.73 4.12
N ARG A 314 13.10 9.70 4.39
CA ARG A 314 12.23 9.63 5.58
C ARG A 314 11.31 8.41 5.50
N PRO A 315 11.13 7.66 6.59
CA PRO A 315 10.19 6.56 6.61
C PRO A 315 8.77 7.07 6.36
N PRO A 316 7.92 6.29 5.63
CA PRO A 316 6.54 6.68 5.37
C PRO A 316 5.73 6.70 6.67
N THR A 317 4.85 7.69 6.77
CA THR A 317 3.86 7.80 7.86
C THR A 317 2.72 6.80 7.68
N GLY A 318 1.95 6.54 8.75
CA GLY A 318 0.76 5.68 8.68
C GLY A 318 -0.26 6.15 7.65
N ALA A 319 -0.45 7.46 7.50
CA ALA A 319 -1.36 8.05 6.50
C ALA A 319 -0.85 7.84 5.06
N GLU A 320 0.46 7.91 4.84
CA GLU A 320 1.08 7.62 3.54
C GLU A 320 0.97 6.13 3.21
N LEU A 321 1.25 5.24 4.16
CA LEU A 321 1.05 3.80 4.01
C LEU A 321 -0.40 3.44 3.71
N GLY A 322 -1.36 4.07 4.39
CA GLY A 322 -2.78 3.90 4.12
C GLY A 322 -3.15 4.27 2.69
N ARG A 323 -2.69 5.42 2.19
CA ARG A 323 -2.92 5.87 0.80
C ARG A 323 -2.21 5.00 -0.23
N LEU A 324 -0.99 4.58 0.06
CA LEU A 324 -0.22 3.65 -0.76
C LEU A 324 -0.98 2.34 -0.94
N LEU A 325 -1.27 1.62 0.14
CA LEU A 325 -1.89 0.30 0.10
C LEU A 325 -3.35 0.34 -0.39
N ALA A 326 -4.02 1.48 -0.32
CA ALA A 326 -5.36 1.66 -0.86
C ALA A 326 -5.41 1.76 -2.39
N ASP A 327 -4.29 2.00 -3.08
CA ASP A 327 -4.25 2.14 -4.54
C ASP A 327 -4.56 0.81 -5.23
N GLN A 328 -5.59 0.81 -6.08
CA GLN A 328 -6.04 -0.40 -6.78
C GLN A 328 -4.98 -0.98 -7.73
N ARG A 329 -4.10 -0.16 -8.29
CA ARG A 329 -3.00 -0.59 -9.16
C ARG A 329 -2.02 -1.51 -8.46
N LEU A 330 -1.92 -1.41 -7.11
CA LEU A 330 -1.06 -2.26 -6.30
C LEU A 330 -1.71 -3.59 -5.89
N ARG A 331 -3.01 -3.76 -6.11
CA ARG A 331 -3.79 -4.94 -5.71
C ARG A 331 -3.91 -5.99 -6.79
N GLY A 332 -3.88 -5.58 -8.06
CA GLY A 332 -3.94 -6.48 -9.21
C GLY A 332 -2.74 -7.42 -9.29
N ASP A 333 -2.86 -8.48 -10.06
CA ASP A 333 -1.75 -9.37 -10.35
C ASP A 333 -0.66 -8.62 -11.13
N LEU A 334 0.59 -9.01 -10.91
CA LEU A 334 1.68 -8.49 -11.72
C LEU A 334 1.52 -8.98 -13.17
N PRO A 335 1.88 -8.15 -14.16
CA PRO A 335 1.87 -8.59 -15.54
C PRO A 335 2.83 -9.79 -15.72
N ARG A 336 2.50 -10.68 -16.65
CA ARG A 336 3.43 -11.75 -17.02
C ARG A 336 4.52 -11.18 -17.94
N HIS A 337 5.74 -11.69 -17.79
CA HIS A 337 6.81 -11.33 -18.71
C HIS A 337 6.46 -11.84 -20.11
N PRO A 338 6.43 -10.99 -21.15
CA PRO A 338 5.99 -11.41 -22.48
C PRO A 338 6.78 -12.60 -23.07
N GLY A 339 8.07 -12.72 -22.73
CA GLY A 339 8.93 -13.84 -23.15
C GLY A 339 8.62 -15.19 -22.49
N THR A 340 7.74 -15.22 -21.45
CA THR A 340 7.32 -16.46 -20.78
C THR A 340 5.94 -16.94 -21.22
N VAL A 341 5.23 -16.16 -22.05
CA VAL A 341 3.96 -16.59 -22.65
C VAL A 341 4.27 -17.59 -23.75
N ARG A 342 3.96 -18.87 -23.52
CA ARG A 342 4.06 -19.90 -24.57
C ARG A 342 2.86 -19.74 -25.51
N ASP A 343 3.13 -19.57 -26.79
CA ASP A 343 2.11 -19.66 -27.84
C ASP A 343 1.48 -21.07 -27.79
N GLY A 344 0.20 -21.17 -27.46
CA GLY A 344 -0.57 -22.41 -27.53
C GLY A 344 -1.16 -22.94 -26.21
N ALA A 345 -1.12 -22.21 -25.11
CA ALA A 345 -1.80 -22.62 -23.87
C ALA A 345 -3.28 -22.16 -23.88
N ASP A 346 -4.07 -22.71 -24.79
CA ASP A 346 -5.54 -22.50 -24.85
C ASP A 346 -6.33 -23.73 -24.36
N GLU A 347 -5.70 -24.66 -23.65
CA GLU A 347 -6.35 -25.74 -22.91
C GLU A 347 -5.90 -25.66 -21.43
N THR A 348 -6.72 -25.04 -20.63
CA THR A 348 -6.59 -25.02 -19.16
C THR A 348 -6.83 -26.44 -18.64
N ASP A 349 -5.74 -27.15 -18.33
CA ASP A 349 -5.78 -28.35 -17.50
C ASP A 349 -6.31 -27.95 -16.10
N PRO A 350 -7.29 -28.65 -15.52
CA PRO A 350 -7.82 -28.37 -14.18
C PRO A 350 -6.75 -28.34 -13.08
N ASP A 351 -5.61 -28.99 -13.26
CA ASP A 351 -4.48 -28.95 -12.34
C ASP A 351 -3.69 -27.63 -12.45
N ASP A 352 -3.67 -26.95 -13.60
CA ASP A 352 -3.06 -25.63 -13.77
C ASP A 352 -3.81 -24.51 -13.01
N ALA A 353 -5.13 -24.66 -12.82
CA ALA A 353 -5.94 -23.72 -12.03
C ALA A 353 -5.56 -23.69 -10.53
N ILE A 354 -4.98 -24.76 -10.02
CA ILE A 354 -4.47 -24.84 -8.64
C ILE A 354 -3.12 -24.13 -8.54
N ASP A 355 -2.29 -24.20 -9.57
CA ASP A 355 -1.02 -23.50 -9.64
C ASP A 355 -1.19 -21.99 -9.90
N GLU A 356 -2.18 -21.58 -10.70
CA GLU A 356 -2.52 -20.15 -10.85
C GLU A 356 -2.94 -19.50 -9.53
N LYS A 357 -3.71 -20.18 -8.68
CA LYS A 357 -4.05 -19.69 -7.34
C LYS A 357 -2.84 -19.58 -6.43
N LYS A 358 -1.87 -20.49 -6.53
CA LYS A 358 -0.62 -20.44 -5.77
C LYS A 358 0.31 -19.35 -6.28
N GLN A 359 0.40 -19.14 -7.60
CA GLN A 359 1.19 -18.06 -8.19
C GLN A 359 0.58 -16.68 -7.89
N SER A 360 -0.73 -16.55 -7.96
CA SER A 360 -1.46 -15.32 -7.62
C SER A 360 -1.29 -14.94 -6.14
N ALA A 361 -1.28 -15.92 -5.24
CA ALA A 361 -1.04 -15.67 -3.81
C ALA A 361 0.39 -15.18 -3.51
N GLY A 362 1.40 -15.49 -4.36
CA GLY A 362 2.78 -15.03 -4.21
C GLY A 362 3.04 -13.61 -4.72
N GLN A 363 2.15 -13.03 -5.51
CA GLN A 363 2.35 -11.71 -6.14
C GLN A 363 2.00 -10.52 -5.22
N ARG A 364 1.22 -10.74 -4.17
CA ARG A 364 0.96 -9.72 -3.14
C ARG A 364 2.00 -9.81 -2.03
N LEU A 365 2.42 -8.65 -1.53
CA LEU A 365 3.30 -8.63 -0.38
C LEU A 365 2.55 -9.11 0.87
N THR A 366 3.03 -10.17 1.49
CA THR A 366 2.55 -10.60 2.81
C THR A 366 2.85 -9.54 3.86
N LEU A 367 2.15 -9.57 5.00
CA LEU A 367 2.42 -8.64 6.09
C LEU A 367 3.90 -8.68 6.52
N ALA A 368 4.51 -9.86 6.60
CA ALA A 368 5.92 -9.99 6.94
C ALA A 368 6.84 -9.27 5.94
N ARG A 369 6.53 -9.33 4.64
CA ARG A 369 7.28 -8.63 3.58
C ARG A 369 7.02 -7.12 3.61
N THR A 370 5.78 -6.72 3.87
CA THR A 370 5.44 -5.31 4.03
C THR A 370 6.16 -4.70 5.23
N LEU A 371 6.21 -5.42 6.36
CA LEU A 371 6.98 -5.01 7.54
C LEU A 371 8.50 -4.93 7.27
N GLN A 372 9.02 -5.83 6.45
CA GLN A 372 10.43 -5.79 6.05
C GLN A 372 10.73 -4.60 5.12
N LEU A 373 9.87 -4.35 4.13
CA LEU A 373 10.03 -3.25 3.18
C LEU A 373 9.96 -1.89 3.87
N TYR A 374 9.03 -1.73 4.83
CA TYR A 374 8.82 -0.49 5.59
C TYR A 374 9.32 -0.59 7.03
N ARG A 375 10.45 -1.26 7.24
CA ARG A 375 11.02 -1.52 8.58
C ARG A 375 11.33 -0.26 9.38
N ASP A 376 11.61 0.86 8.68
CA ASP A 376 11.94 2.15 9.29
C ASP A 376 10.69 2.94 9.69
N SER A 377 9.50 2.47 9.29
CA SER A 377 8.20 2.98 9.75
C SER A 377 7.78 2.32 11.05
N GLY A 378 6.94 2.97 11.82
CA GLY A 378 6.37 2.36 13.04
C GLY A 378 5.63 1.06 12.71
N LYS A 379 6.00 -0.05 13.35
CA LYS A 379 5.44 -1.39 13.05
C LYS A 379 3.92 -1.41 13.12
N ASP A 380 3.36 -0.76 14.13
CA ASP A 380 1.91 -0.72 14.35
C ASP A 380 1.19 0.03 13.22
N ALA A 381 1.79 1.09 12.69
CA ALA A 381 1.24 1.83 11.54
C ALA A 381 1.24 0.97 10.27
N VAL A 382 2.29 0.18 10.02
CA VAL A 382 2.35 -0.75 8.89
C VAL A 382 1.30 -1.85 9.04
N VAL A 383 1.15 -2.41 10.24
CA VAL A 383 0.15 -3.44 10.56
C VAL A 383 -1.26 -2.91 10.34
N ALA A 384 -1.58 -1.74 10.88
CA ALA A 384 -2.89 -1.11 10.73
C ALA A 384 -3.21 -0.82 9.26
N ALA A 385 -2.27 -0.25 8.50
CA ALA A 385 -2.45 0.03 7.09
C ALA A 385 -2.66 -1.27 6.27
N TRP A 386 -1.93 -2.33 6.59
CA TRP A 386 -2.06 -3.62 5.91
C TRP A 386 -3.43 -4.26 6.16
N TYR A 387 -3.88 -4.37 7.43
CA TYR A 387 -5.19 -4.93 7.75
C TYR A 387 -6.33 -4.09 7.16
N ARG A 388 -6.22 -2.77 7.18
CA ARG A 388 -7.18 -1.88 6.52
C ARG A 388 -7.27 -2.17 5.03
N ASN A 389 -6.14 -2.36 4.36
CA ASN A 389 -6.10 -2.69 2.96
C ASN A 389 -6.74 -4.05 2.66
N GLU A 390 -6.35 -5.11 3.39
CA GLU A 390 -6.91 -6.45 3.20
C GLU A 390 -8.42 -6.48 3.49
N ALA A 391 -8.87 -5.83 4.55
CA ALA A 391 -10.28 -5.74 4.89
C ALA A 391 -11.11 -5.01 3.84
N SER A 392 -10.54 -4.04 3.13
CA SER A 392 -11.28 -3.18 2.19
C SER A 392 -11.94 -3.94 1.03
N ALA A 393 -11.43 -5.12 0.66
CA ALA A 393 -12.04 -5.99 -0.35
C ALA A 393 -13.37 -6.61 0.11
N TRP A 394 -13.58 -6.70 1.41
CA TRP A 394 -14.74 -7.30 2.05
C TRP A 394 -15.79 -6.27 2.48
N VAL A 395 -15.35 -5.02 2.71
CA VAL A 395 -16.22 -3.95 3.22
C VAL A 395 -17.14 -3.45 2.13
N ARG A 396 -18.45 -3.59 2.34
CA ARG A 396 -19.50 -3.08 1.45
C ARG A 396 -20.16 -1.86 2.06
N PRO A 397 -20.66 -0.90 1.28
CA PRO A 397 -21.53 0.14 1.79
C PRO A 397 -22.90 -0.46 2.13
N TYR A 398 -23.33 -0.28 3.37
CA TYR A 398 -24.66 -0.63 3.81
C TYR A 398 -25.40 0.66 4.12
N THR A 399 -26.52 0.90 3.45
CA THR A 399 -27.46 1.98 3.77
C THR A 399 -28.79 1.35 4.13
N ARG A 400 -29.29 1.63 5.33
CA ARG A 400 -30.65 1.27 5.69
C ARG A 400 -31.59 2.35 5.16
N PRO A 401 -32.69 2.00 4.48
CA PRO A 401 -33.78 2.93 4.31
C PRO A 401 -34.36 3.23 5.71
N ALA A 402 -34.24 4.48 6.13
CA ALA A 402 -34.97 4.92 7.33
C ALA A 402 -36.48 4.90 7.06
N PRO A 403 -37.31 4.67 8.08
CA PRO A 403 -38.72 4.92 7.92
C PRO A 403 -38.93 6.36 7.46
N SER A 404 -39.61 6.53 6.32
CA SER A 404 -39.94 7.83 5.80
C SER A 404 -40.76 8.57 6.83
N ILE A 405 -40.24 9.67 7.37
CA ILE A 405 -41.10 10.62 8.10
C ILE A 405 -41.89 11.33 6.98
N PRO A 406 -43.23 11.23 6.99
CA PRO A 406 -44.03 12.01 6.06
C PRO A 406 -43.68 13.48 6.30
N THR A 407 -42.96 14.07 5.38
CA THR A 407 -42.74 15.51 5.33
C THR A 407 -44.06 16.07 4.79
N GLY A 408 -45.01 16.36 5.69
CA GLY A 408 -46.30 16.90 5.26
C GLY A 408 -46.09 18.10 4.36
N GLY A 409 -46.40 17.94 3.07
CA GLY A 409 -46.59 18.96 2.08
C GLY A 409 -45.55 20.10 2.07
N ILE A 410 -44.26 19.84 1.87
CA ILE A 410 -43.30 20.90 1.58
C ILE A 410 -43.64 21.45 0.20
N PRO A 411 -44.07 22.75 0.09
CA PRO A 411 -44.42 23.32 -1.19
C PRO A 411 -43.21 23.32 -2.12
N GLY A 412 -43.33 22.63 -3.23
CA GLY A 412 -42.35 22.58 -4.30
C GLY A 412 -42.31 23.87 -5.16
N PRO A 413 -41.58 23.85 -6.27
CA PRO A 413 -41.50 24.99 -7.20
C PRO A 413 -42.88 25.32 -7.82
N LEU A 414 -43.04 26.57 -8.23
CA LEU A 414 -44.20 27.00 -8.95
C LEU A 414 -44.08 26.57 -10.42
N GLU A 415 -45.08 25.85 -10.88
CA GLU A 415 -45.20 25.38 -12.25
C GLU A 415 -46.36 26.06 -12.96
N LEU A 416 -46.42 25.94 -14.27
CA LEU A 416 -47.57 26.39 -15.05
C LEU A 416 -48.70 25.36 -14.82
N TRP A 417 -49.89 25.84 -14.43
CA TRP A 417 -51.09 25.01 -14.45
C TRP A 417 -51.59 24.94 -15.88
N GLU A 418 -51.75 23.76 -16.45
CA GLU A 418 -52.19 23.53 -17.83
C GLU A 418 -53.70 23.27 -17.90
N VAL A 419 -54.30 23.60 -19.05
CA VAL A 419 -55.73 23.35 -19.27
C VAL A 419 -55.97 21.84 -19.34
N GLY A 420 -56.62 21.29 -18.31
CA GLY A 420 -56.85 19.86 -18.11
C GLY A 420 -56.41 19.39 -16.73
N ASP A 421 -55.56 20.15 -16.05
CA ASP A 421 -55.23 19.89 -14.66
C ASP A 421 -56.41 20.14 -13.72
N ALA A 422 -56.41 19.56 -12.51
CA ALA A 422 -57.46 19.80 -11.53
C ALA A 422 -57.47 21.26 -11.08
N LEU A 423 -58.63 21.88 -11.04
CA LEU A 423 -58.78 23.28 -10.61
C LEU A 423 -58.36 23.54 -9.15
N GLY A 424 -58.37 22.49 -8.35
CA GLY A 424 -57.90 22.53 -6.94
C GLY A 424 -56.40 22.74 -6.81
N ASP A 425 -55.62 22.44 -7.84
CA ASP A 425 -54.15 22.53 -7.81
C ASP A 425 -53.66 23.94 -8.11
N ILE A 426 -54.58 24.88 -8.48
CA ILE A 426 -54.23 26.27 -8.75
C ILE A 426 -53.80 26.97 -7.47
N ASP A 427 -52.58 27.48 -7.42
CA ASP A 427 -52.12 28.43 -6.42
C ASP A 427 -52.74 29.81 -6.69
N TRP A 428 -53.94 30.06 -6.17
CA TRP A 428 -54.68 31.29 -6.38
C TRP A 428 -53.95 32.55 -5.90
N PRO A 429 -53.30 32.55 -4.71
CA PRO A 429 -52.49 33.68 -4.28
C PRO A 429 -51.41 34.14 -5.29
N VAL A 430 -50.72 33.17 -5.87
CA VAL A 430 -49.67 33.48 -6.88
C VAL A 430 -50.27 33.83 -8.24
N THR A 431 -51.30 33.12 -8.67
CA THR A 431 -52.00 33.37 -9.93
C THR A 431 -52.58 34.81 -9.99
N MET A 432 -53.16 35.26 -8.90
CA MET A 432 -53.75 36.63 -8.81
C MET A 432 -52.72 37.74 -8.85
N ARG A 433 -51.47 37.50 -8.54
CA ARG A 433 -50.39 38.52 -8.66
C ARG A 433 -50.10 38.93 -10.12
N SER A 434 -50.53 38.14 -11.07
CA SER A 434 -50.32 38.40 -12.50
C SER A 434 -51.32 39.43 -13.06
N GLY A 435 -52.25 39.91 -12.28
CA GLY A 435 -53.24 40.93 -12.65
C GLY A 435 -54.38 40.46 -13.56
N ALA A 436 -54.20 39.39 -14.30
CA ALA A 436 -55.24 38.75 -15.13
C ALA A 436 -55.10 37.22 -14.99
N VAL A 437 -56.22 36.52 -14.87
CA VAL A 437 -56.28 35.07 -14.82
C VAL A 437 -56.53 34.54 -16.23
N ILE A 438 -55.48 34.05 -16.87
CA ILE A 438 -55.56 33.42 -18.19
C ILE A 438 -55.16 31.94 -18.02
N PRO A 439 -56.13 30.99 -18.18
CA PRO A 439 -55.85 29.55 -18.03
C PRO A 439 -54.71 29.09 -18.93
N GLY A 440 -53.76 28.35 -18.36
CA GLY A 440 -52.58 27.83 -19.04
C GLY A 440 -51.48 28.87 -19.37
N VAL A 441 -51.68 30.16 -19.01
CA VAL A 441 -50.70 31.23 -19.24
C VAL A 441 -50.25 31.89 -17.94
N THR A 442 -51.18 32.39 -17.14
CA THR A 442 -50.88 33.04 -15.86
C THR A 442 -51.25 32.19 -14.66
N THR A 443 -52.02 31.13 -14.88
CA THR A 443 -52.34 30.16 -13.82
C THR A 443 -51.12 29.39 -13.39
N ARG A 444 -50.87 29.33 -12.09
CA ARG A 444 -49.74 28.62 -11.48
C ARG A 444 -50.26 27.53 -10.55
N ARG A 445 -49.58 26.39 -10.57
CA ARG A 445 -49.72 25.34 -9.55
C ARG A 445 -48.45 25.25 -8.75
N ARG A 446 -48.55 24.78 -7.54
CA ARG A 446 -47.40 24.43 -6.71
C ARG A 446 -47.29 22.92 -6.73
N SER A 447 -46.19 22.43 -7.27
CA SER A 447 -45.88 21.01 -7.11
C SER A 447 -45.64 20.72 -5.64
N GLU A 448 -46.12 19.60 -5.17
CA GLU A 448 -45.64 19.03 -3.90
C GLU A 448 -44.35 18.29 -4.22
N LEU A 449 -43.28 18.58 -3.45
CA LEU A 449 -42.09 17.74 -3.55
C LEU A 449 -42.49 16.36 -3.08
N ASP A 450 -42.42 15.38 -3.97
CA ASP A 450 -42.56 13.98 -3.60
C ASP A 450 -41.67 13.71 -2.39
N ASP A 451 -42.21 13.01 -1.41
CA ASP A 451 -41.50 12.57 -0.23
C ASP A 451 -40.36 11.62 -0.66
N GLU A 452 -39.23 12.16 -1.12
CA GLU A 452 -38.02 11.34 -1.13
C GLU A 452 -37.75 10.94 0.32
N PRO A 453 -37.70 9.65 0.62
CA PRO A 453 -37.48 9.18 1.97
C PRO A 453 -36.16 9.75 2.49
N ILE A 454 -36.25 10.63 3.50
CA ILE A 454 -35.05 11.07 4.22
C ILE A 454 -34.46 9.84 4.88
N VAL A 455 -33.39 9.31 4.30
CA VAL A 455 -32.63 8.21 4.87
C VAL A 455 -32.00 8.73 6.18
N ARG A 456 -32.61 8.44 7.33
CA ARG A 456 -31.93 8.60 8.61
C ARG A 456 -30.91 7.50 8.76
N GLU A 457 -29.65 7.87 8.85
CA GLU A 457 -28.60 6.95 9.28
C GLU A 457 -28.88 6.53 10.72
N THR A 458 -29.34 5.31 10.93
CA THR A 458 -29.53 4.74 12.27
C THR A 458 -28.14 4.54 12.87
N SER A 459 -27.90 5.14 14.04
CA SER A 459 -26.61 4.98 14.73
C SER A 459 -26.44 3.54 15.21
N LEU A 460 -25.53 2.82 14.59
CA LEU A 460 -25.20 1.45 14.91
C LEU A 460 -23.96 1.42 15.84
N GLU A 461 -24.06 0.80 17.00
CA GLU A 461 -22.97 0.64 17.97
C GLU A 461 -22.52 -0.82 17.99
N LEU A 462 -21.25 -1.06 17.61
CA LEU A 462 -20.62 -2.36 17.72
C LEU A 462 -19.61 -2.37 18.87
N ASP A 463 -19.83 -3.22 19.87
CA ASP A 463 -18.86 -3.55 20.90
C ASP A 463 -18.19 -4.88 20.53
N LEU A 464 -16.95 -4.82 20.08
CA LEU A 464 -16.18 -5.93 19.56
C LEU A 464 -15.19 -6.43 20.61
N TYR A 465 -15.33 -7.68 21.01
CA TYR A 465 -14.40 -8.37 21.91
C TYR A 465 -13.56 -9.36 21.12
N ILE A 466 -12.23 -9.25 21.23
CA ILE A 466 -11.30 -10.12 20.50
C ILE A 466 -10.42 -10.86 21.48
N ASP A 467 -10.44 -12.16 21.37
CA ASP A 467 -9.51 -13.04 22.07
C ASP A 467 -8.10 -12.82 21.55
N SER A 468 -7.18 -12.55 22.46
CA SER A 468 -5.75 -12.38 22.22
C SER A 468 -4.90 -13.38 23.02
N SER A 469 -5.46 -14.56 23.29
CA SER A 469 -4.80 -15.68 23.97
C SER A 469 -3.64 -16.27 23.16
N GLY A 470 -2.85 -17.14 23.78
CA GLY A 470 -1.65 -17.70 23.17
C GLY A 470 -1.89 -18.68 22.00
N SER A 471 -3.10 -19.23 21.86
CA SER A 471 -3.54 -20.04 20.73
C SER A 471 -3.86 -19.21 19.48
N MET A 472 -4.24 -17.94 19.68
CA MET A 472 -4.53 -17.02 18.59
C MET A 472 -3.29 -16.63 17.82
N THR A 473 -3.43 -16.48 16.50
CA THR A 473 -2.32 -16.00 15.65
C THR A 473 -1.95 -14.56 15.99
N HIS A 474 -0.67 -14.32 16.24
CA HIS A 474 -0.15 -12.98 16.55
C HIS A 474 -0.46 -11.98 15.40
N PRO A 475 -0.92 -10.74 15.68
CA PRO A 475 -1.26 -9.73 14.68
C PRO A 475 -0.19 -9.50 13.62
N HIS A 476 1.09 -9.47 14.00
CA HIS A 476 2.21 -9.26 13.05
C HIS A 476 2.47 -10.45 12.11
N ARG A 477 1.76 -11.56 12.27
CA ARG A 477 1.87 -12.76 11.42
C ARG A 477 0.68 -12.95 10.49
N GLY A 478 -0.20 -11.93 10.38
CA GLY A 478 -1.40 -12.02 9.54
C GLY A 478 -2.54 -12.78 10.21
N SER A 479 -2.95 -12.35 11.40
CA SER A 479 -4.05 -12.97 12.17
C SER A 479 -5.39 -12.88 11.44
N PRO A 480 -6.06 -14.01 11.16
CA PRO A 480 -7.41 -14.00 10.57
C PRO A 480 -8.45 -13.34 11.49
N ALA A 481 -8.31 -13.45 12.80
CA ALA A 481 -9.21 -12.80 13.76
C ALA A 481 -9.08 -11.27 13.72
N VAL A 482 -7.85 -10.75 13.63
CA VAL A 482 -7.60 -9.31 13.48
C VAL A 482 -8.20 -8.81 12.15
N LEU A 483 -8.03 -9.57 11.06
CA LEU A 483 -8.64 -9.23 9.78
C LEU A 483 -10.18 -9.25 9.88
N ALA A 484 -10.77 -10.27 10.49
CA ALA A 484 -12.21 -10.40 10.68
C ALA A 484 -12.78 -9.25 11.51
N GLY A 485 -12.14 -8.91 12.63
CA GLY A 485 -12.50 -7.77 13.46
C GLY A 485 -12.41 -6.44 12.69
N THR A 486 -11.36 -6.28 11.88
CA THR A 486 -11.18 -5.10 11.03
C THR A 486 -12.28 -4.99 9.97
N ILE A 487 -12.68 -6.10 9.33
CA ILE A 487 -13.80 -6.14 8.36
C ILE A 487 -15.09 -5.67 9.02
N LEU A 488 -15.44 -6.23 10.17
CA LEU A 488 -16.63 -5.82 10.93
C LEU A 488 -16.58 -4.33 11.27
N ALA A 489 -15.49 -3.89 11.90
CA ALA A 489 -15.34 -2.51 12.34
C ALA A 489 -15.47 -1.52 11.18
N LEU A 490 -14.74 -1.75 10.07
CA LEU A 490 -14.80 -0.86 8.90
C LEU A 490 -16.16 -0.87 8.20
N SER A 491 -16.87 -2.01 8.21
CA SER A 491 -18.24 -2.11 7.68
C SER A 491 -19.21 -1.26 8.49
N ILE A 492 -19.13 -1.33 9.81
CA ILE A 492 -19.96 -0.52 10.72
C ILE A 492 -19.67 0.97 10.55
N LEU A 493 -18.39 1.36 10.50
CA LEU A 493 -17.99 2.75 10.27
C LEU A 493 -18.49 3.30 8.94
N ARG A 494 -18.46 2.47 7.90
CA ARG A 494 -18.93 2.87 6.56
C ARG A 494 -20.44 3.09 6.51
N GLY A 495 -21.22 2.39 7.35
CA GLY A 495 -22.64 2.63 7.57
C GLY A 495 -22.95 3.72 8.60
N GLY A 496 -21.98 4.58 8.95
CA GLY A 496 -22.19 5.69 9.89
C GLY A 496 -22.17 5.30 11.37
N GLY A 497 -21.94 4.03 11.70
CA GLY A 497 -21.90 3.51 13.06
C GLY A 497 -20.66 3.90 13.87
N ARG A 498 -20.59 3.41 15.09
CA ARG A 498 -19.47 3.59 16.04
C ARG A 498 -19.01 2.22 16.54
N VAL A 499 -17.71 2.09 16.79
CA VAL A 499 -17.11 0.84 17.25
C VAL A 499 -16.36 1.07 18.55
N ARG A 500 -16.46 0.12 19.46
CA ARG A 500 -15.61 -0.02 20.64
C ARG A 500 -14.96 -1.39 20.58
N VAL A 501 -13.66 -1.46 20.86
CA VAL A 501 -12.89 -2.70 20.81
C VAL A 501 -12.33 -3.01 22.18
N THR A 502 -12.38 -4.29 22.53
CA THR A 502 -11.75 -4.85 23.73
C THR A 502 -10.99 -6.12 23.35
N SER A 503 -9.68 -6.08 23.45
CA SER A 503 -8.84 -7.27 23.38
C SER A 503 -8.67 -7.84 24.79
N PHE A 504 -8.87 -9.14 24.95
CA PHE A 504 -8.79 -9.83 26.22
C PHE A 504 -7.98 -11.13 26.12
N SER A 505 -7.45 -11.60 27.26
CA SER A 505 -6.74 -12.88 27.38
C SER A 505 -7.01 -13.51 28.77
N GLY A 506 -6.00 -13.68 29.60
CA GLY A 506 -6.16 -14.17 30.95
C GLY A 506 -6.90 -13.23 31.89
N THR A 507 -7.14 -13.69 33.10
CA THR A 507 -7.83 -12.89 34.12
C THR A 507 -7.12 -11.55 34.36
N GLY A 508 -7.84 -10.44 34.17
CA GLY A 508 -7.31 -9.07 34.32
C GLY A 508 -6.48 -8.57 33.15
N GLU A 509 -6.24 -9.38 32.13
CA GLU A 509 -5.53 -8.96 30.90
C GLU A 509 -6.54 -8.46 29.88
N VAL A 510 -6.83 -7.18 29.96
CA VAL A 510 -7.82 -6.49 29.13
C VAL A 510 -7.27 -5.14 28.70
N ALA A 511 -7.36 -4.83 27.42
CA ALA A 511 -7.02 -3.53 26.88
C ALA A 511 -7.92 -3.19 25.70
N GLY A 512 -7.92 -1.93 25.26
CA GLY A 512 -8.69 -1.46 24.13
C GLY A 512 -9.29 -0.09 24.36
N MET A 513 -10.39 0.18 23.68
CA MET A 513 -11.04 1.48 23.68
C MET A 513 -12.02 1.62 24.87
N PRO A 514 -11.92 2.68 25.68
CA PRO A 514 -12.85 2.89 26.79
C PRO A 514 -14.24 3.34 26.32
N ARG A 515 -14.33 3.94 25.11
CA ARG A 515 -15.55 4.52 24.53
C ARG A 515 -15.71 4.12 23.08
N PHE A 516 -16.94 4.25 22.57
CA PHE A 516 -17.19 4.11 21.13
C PHE A 516 -16.53 5.24 20.35
N GLY A 517 -15.77 4.88 19.30
CA GLY A 517 -15.06 5.78 18.40
C GLY A 517 -15.42 5.55 16.94
N ARG A 518 -14.92 6.45 16.08
CA ARG A 518 -15.04 6.37 14.63
C ARG A 518 -13.67 6.47 13.92
N ASP A 519 -12.59 6.57 14.66
CA ASP A 519 -11.24 6.60 14.11
C ASP A 519 -10.80 5.17 13.75
N PRO A 520 -10.65 4.86 12.45
CA PRO A 520 -10.25 3.52 12.02
C PRO A 520 -8.86 3.12 12.53
N ASP A 521 -7.94 4.07 12.71
CA ASP A 521 -6.57 3.77 13.13
C ASP A 521 -6.54 3.40 14.61
N GLU A 522 -7.27 4.12 15.46
CA GLU A 522 -7.45 3.79 16.87
C GLU A 522 -8.13 2.40 17.04
N ILE A 523 -9.16 2.14 16.24
CA ILE A 523 -9.90 0.88 16.26
C ILE A 523 -9.02 -0.29 15.87
N ILE A 524 -8.27 -0.18 14.75
CA ILE A 524 -7.40 -1.27 14.28
C ILE A 524 -6.21 -1.47 15.24
N ALA A 525 -5.69 -0.42 15.84
CA ALA A 525 -4.67 -0.52 16.88
C ALA A 525 -5.20 -1.32 18.08
N ALA A 526 -6.43 -1.04 18.52
CA ALA A 526 -7.08 -1.78 19.62
C ALA A 526 -7.34 -3.25 19.26
N ILE A 527 -7.77 -3.56 18.03
CA ILE A 527 -7.94 -4.92 17.50
C ILE A 527 -6.61 -5.70 17.49
N SER A 528 -5.50 -4.99 17.27
CA SER A 528 -4.16 -5.57 17.13
C SER A 528 -3.43 -5.75 18.47
N LEU A 529 -4.04 -5.44 19.59
CA LEU A 529 -3.46 -5.71 20.92
C LEU A 529 -3.40 -7.22 21.16
N PHE A 530 -2.26 -7.69 21.70
CA PHE A 530 -2.03 -9.12 21.90
C PHE A 530 -1.30 -9.40 23.20
N PHE A 531 -1.91 -10.26 24.05
CA PHE A 531 -1.34 -10.66 25.34
C PHE A 531 -0.65 -12.03 25.30
N GLY A 532 -1.20 -12.99 24.56
CA GLY A 532 -0.60 -14.30 24.35
C GLY A 532 -0.67 -15.25 25.55
N ARG A 533 -1.70 -15.15 26.40
CA ARG A 533 -1.86 -16.01 27.58
C ARG A 533 -3.10 -16.90 27.49
N SER A 534 -3.72 -17.24 28.63
CA SER A 534 -4.96 -18.03 28.71
C SER A 534 -6.17 -17.25 28.21
N THR A 535 -7.33 -17.92 28.11
CA THR A 535 -8.59 -17.29 27.68
C THR A 535 -9.54 -17.16 28.87
N SER A 536 -9.92 -15.91 29.20
CA SER A 536 -10.93 -15.59 30.22
C SER A 536 -11.69 -14.34 29.80
N PHE A 537 -13.00 -14.48 29.57
CA PHE A 537 -13.81 -13.34 29.17
C PHE A 537 -13.97 -12.32 30.33
N PRO A 538 -13.81 -11.00 30.09
CA PRO A 538 -13.81 -9.98 31.14
C PRO A 538 -15.22 -9.62 31.57
N LEU A 539 -15.87 -10.49 32.36
CA LEU A 539 -17.26 -10.33 32.81
C LEU A 539 -17.48 -9.15 33.75
N ASP A 540 -16.47 -8.77 34.51
CA ASP A 540 -16.48 -7.56 35.36
C ASP A 540 -16.63 -6.29 34.53
N LEU A 541 -15.79 -6.13 33.50
CA LEU A 541 -15.90 -5.03 32.58
C LEU A 541 -17.20 -5.07 31.76
N TYR A 542 -17.59 -6.28 31.32
CA TYR A 542 -18.82 -6.48 30.56
C TYR A 542 -20.05 -6.06 31.38
N SER A 543 -20.14 -6.50 32.64
CA SER A 543 -21.15 -6.07 33.55
C SER A 543 -21.17 -4.56 33.78
N ALA A 544 -20.01 -3.96 34.09
CA ALA A 544 -19.89 -2.53 34.35
C ALA A 544 -20.33 -1.65 33.17
N ARG A 545 -20.09 -2.10 31.95
CA ARG A 545 -20.47 -1.35 30.74
C ARG A 545 -21.96 -1.32 30.45
N TYR A 546 -22.71 -2.34 30.88
CA TYR A 546 -24.10 -2.53 30.50
C TYR A 546 -25.11 -2.48 31.68
N ALA A 547 -24.63 -2.57 32.93
CA ALA A 547 -25.48 -2.69 34.12
C ALA A 547 -26.58 -1.60 34.28
N ASN A 548 -26.36 -0.40 33.76
CA ASN A 548 -27.26 0.74 33.91
C ASN A 548 -27.85 1.23 32.57
N LEU A 549 -27.71 0.44 31.48
CA LEU A 549 -28.24 0.83 30.19
C LEU A 549 -29.70 0.37 30.05
N PRO A 550 -30.59 1.20 29.48
CA PRO A 550 -31.92 0.75 29.10
C PRO A 550 -31.82 -0.23 27.91
N PRO A 551 -32.85 -1.07 27.69
CA PRO A 551 -32.94 -1.88 26.49
C PRO A 551 -32.73 -1.07 25.23
N ALA A 552 -32.11 -1.69 24.21
CA ALA A 552 -31.87 -1.04 22.92
C ALA A 552 -33.24 -0.70 22.29
N GLY A 553 -33.38 0.56 21.84
CA GLY A 553 -34.55 1.04 21.11
C GLY A 553 -34.28 1.21 19.64
N ASP A 554 -35.30 1.65 18.88
CA ASP A 554 -35.18 1.84 17.41
C ASP A 554 -34.15 2.90 17.02
N ASP A 555 -33.83 3.84 17.92
CA ASP A 555 -32.87 4.94 17.64
C ASP A 555 -31.38 4.57 17.87
N ALA A 556 -31.10 3.50 18.64
CA ALA A 556 -29.74 3.09 18.96
C ALA A 556 -29.63 1.56 18.98
N GLN A 557 -29.08 0.99 17.92
CA GLN A 557 -28.85 -0.45 17.84
C GLN A 557 -27.49 -0.78 18.45
N ARG A 558 -27.52 -1.67 19.45
CA ARG A 558 -26.31 -2.13 20.16
C ARG A 558 -26.04 -3.57 19.82
N HIS A 559 -24.90 -3.81 19.23
CA HIS A 559 -24.46 -5.15 18.86
C HIS A 559 -23.18 -5.50 19.62
N VAL A 560 -23.13 -6.70 20.16
CA VAL A 560 -21.90 -7.28 20.72
C VAL A 560 -21.47 -8.42 19.84
N VAL A 561 -20.19 -8.42 19.46
CA VAL A 561 -19.57 -9.54 18.75
C VAL A 561 -18.32 -9.98 19.50
N VAL A 562 -18.18 -11.27 19.74
CA VAL A 562 -17.00 -11.88 20.38
C VAL A 562 -16.33 -12.83 19.39
N LEU A 563 -15.03 -12.65 19.16
CA LEU A 563 -14.20 -13.52 18.34
C LEU A 563 -13.22 -14.30 19.22
N SER A 564 -13.25 -15.63 19.16
CA SER A 564 -12.33 -16.51 19.92
C SER A 564 -12.07 -17.83 19.19
N ASP A 565 -10.91 -18.44 19.43
CA ASP A 565 -10.59 -19.80 19.00
C ASP A 565 -10.90 -20.85 20.09
N ASP A 566 -11.61 -20.46 21.13
CA ASP A 566 -12.06 -21.30 22.23
C ASP A 566 -13.60 -21.28 22.37
N GLY A 567 -14.15 -22.28 23.04
CA GLY A 567 -15.57 -22.38 23.37
C GLY A 567 -16.08 -21.33 24.36
N LEU A 568 -15.23 -20.51 24.92
CA LEU A 568 -15.52 -19.31 25.72
C LEU A 568 -16.57 -19.51 26.85
N VAL A 569 -16.53 -20.65 27.51
CA VAL A 569 -17.45 -20.97 28.61
C VAL A 569 -17.41 -19.97 29.79
N SER A 570 -16.25 -19.29 29.95
CA SER A 570 -16.02 -18.24 30.94
C SER A 570 -16.97 -17.04 30.77
N MET A 571 -17.46 -16.75 29.57
CA MET A 571 -18.44 -15.69 29.29
C MET A 571 -19.78 -15.96 29.98
N PHE A 572 -20.13 -17.22 30.23
CA PHE A 572 -21.37 -17.65 30.87
C PHE A 572 -21.21 -17.88 32.36
N GLY A 573 -20.12 -17.42 32.96
CA GLY A 573 -19.86 -17.52 34.39
C GLY A 573 -19.31 -18.85 34.86
N VAL A 574 -18.95 -19.77 33.94
CA VAL A 574 -18.34 -21.03 34.31
C VAL A 574 -16.94 -20.78 34.84
N GLY A 575 -16.66 -21.14 36.08
CA GLY A 575 -15.42 -20.81 36.78
C GLY A 575 -15.29 -19.36 37.23
N ASN A 576 -16.40 -18.59 37.17
CA ASN A 576 -16.48 -17.20 37.63
C ASN A 576 -17.90 -16.90 38.20
N GLU A 577 -18.26 -17.67 39.21
CA GLU A 577 -19.63 -17.69 39.81
C GLU A 577 -20.15 -16.33 40.29
N PRO A 578 -19.32 -15.37 40.79
CA PRO A 578 -19.79 -14.04 41.14
C PRO A 578 -20.46 -13.29 39.98
N TYR A 579 -20.12 -13.67 38.72
CA TYR A 579 -20.65 -13.08 37.51
C TYR A 579 -21.63 -14.01 36.77
N ALA A 580 -22.11 -15.06 37.41
CA ALA A 580 -23.14 -15.94 36.85
C ALA A 580 -24.40 -15.13 36.51
N GLY A 581 -24.87 -15.24 35.25
CA GLY A 581 -26.05 -14.50 34.78
C GLY A 581 -25.76 -13.13 34.16
N VAL A 582 -24.55 -12.60 34.24
CA VAL A 582 -24.18 -11.33 33.61
C VAL A 582 -24.41 -11.39 32.09
N ALA A 583 -24.01 -12.48 31.41
CA ALA A 583 -24.24 -12.63 29.99
C ALA A 583 -25.71 -12.48 29.60
N ARG A 584 -26.62 -13.11 30.32
CA ARG A 584 -28.08 -12.99 30.12
C ARG A 584 -28.57 -11.55 30.37
N ALA A 585 -28.19 -10.95 31.50
CA ALA A 585 -28.60 -9.60 31.82
C ALA A 585 -28.13 -8.57 30.77
N VAL A 586 -26.91 -8.71 30.27
CA VAL A 586 -26.42 -7.85 29.23
C VAL A 586 -27.15 -8.11 27.89
N ARG A 587 -27.47 -9.36 27.57
CA ARG A 587 -28.19 -9.69 26.32
C ARG A 587 -29.56 -8.99 26.25
N GLU A 588 -30.24 -8.77 27.38
CA GLU A 588 -31.54 -8.09 27.46
C GLU A 588 -31.46 -6.61 27.04
N VAL A 589 -30.30 -5.98 27.12
CA VAL A 589 -30.11 -4.57 26.73
C VAL A 589 -29.47 -4.40 25.34
N LEU A 590 -29.20 -5.51 24.66
CA LEU A 590 -28.61 -5.52 23.31
C LEU A 590 -29.66 -5.76 22.24
N THR A 591 -29.41 -5.24 21.03
CA THR A 591 -30.14 -5.63 19.83
C THR A 591 -29.74 -7.06 19.43
N THR A 592 -28.46 -7.34 19.32
CA THR A 592 -27.92 -8.69 19.08
C THR A 592 -26.65 -8.96 19.88
N GLY A 593 -26.41 -10.22 20.21
CA GLY A 593 -25.17 -10.71 20.77
C GLY A 593 -24.73 -11.93 19.98
N THR A 594 -23.58 -11.83 19.28
CA THR A 594 -23.08 -12.90 18.39
C THR A 594 -21.70 -13.36 18.82
N LEU A 595 -21.52 -14.66 18.90
CA LEU A 595 -20.23 -15.30 19.18
C LEU A 595 -19.73 -15.93 17.89
N VAL A 596 -18.53 -15.57 17.46
CA VAL A 596 -17.84 -16.16 16.29
C VAL A 596 -16.69 -17.00 16.83
N LEU A 597 -16.89 -18.32 16.88
CA LEU A 597 -16.06 -19.24 17.66
C LEU A 597 -15.50 -20.38 16.81
N MET A 598 -14.23 -20.70 17.00
CA MET A 598 -13.67 -21.97 16.58
C MET A 598 -13.79 -23.01 17.73
N ASP A 599 -15.02 -23.50 17.94
CA ASP A 599 -15.33 -24.48 18.98
C ASP A 599 -15.86 -25.79 18.36
N PRO A 600 -14.95 -26.73 17.98
CA PRO A 600 -15.35 -28.02 17.38
C PRO A 600 -16.26 -28.88 18.25
N ARG A 601 -16.19 -28.69 19.57
CA ARG A 601 -16.96 -29.44 20.56
C ARG A 601 -18.30 -28.79 20.89
N ARG A 602 -18.55 -27.58 20.39
CA ARG A 602 -19.77 -26.78 20.67
C ARG A 602 -20.09 -26.68 22.15
N GLN A 603 -19.09 -26.45 22.98
CA GLN A 603 -19.18 -26.44 24.45
C GLN A 603 -20.16 -25.37 24.97
N VAL A 604 -20.29 -24.26 24.23
CA VAL A 604 -21.17 -23.15 24.64
C VAL A 604 -22.58 -23.21 24.06
N ALA A 605 -22.91 -24.17 23.19
CA ALA A 605 -24.16 -24.17 22.44
C ALA A 605 -25.39 -24.00 23.34
N GLN A 606 -25.53 -24.83 24.39
CA GLN A 606 -26.64 -24.76 25.32
C GLN A 606 -26.64 -23.49 26.19
N LEU A 607 -25.46 -22.98 26.55
CA LEU A 607 -25.32 -21.78 27.37
C LEU A 607 -25.68 -20.52 26.54
N ALA A 608 -25.22 -20.47 25.30
CA ALA A 608 -25.52 -19.37 24.38
C ALA A 608 -27.02 -19.31 24.04
N GLU A 609 -27.64 -20.46 23.73
CA GLU A 609 -29.06 -20.57 23.46
C GLU A 609 -29.90 -20.15 24.67
N ARG A 610 -29.54 -20.64 25.85
CA ARG A 610 -30.19 -20.28 27.11
C ARG A 610 -30.20 -18.78 27.40
N ASP A 611 -29.07 -18.12 27.10
CA ASP A 611 -28.85 -16.70 27.39
C ASP A 611 -29.11 -15.78 26.18
N GLY A 612 -29.56 -16.35 25.04
CA GLY A 612 -30.06 -15.64 23.87
C GLY A 612 -28.97 -15.10 22.92
N TYR A 613 -27.77 -15.70 22.93
CA TYR A 613 -26.69 -15.36 22.00
C TYR A 613 -26.70 -16.24 20.75
N ASP A 614 -26.48 -15.62 19.61
CA ASP A 614 -26.25 -16.32 18.36
C ASP A 614 -24.80 -16.83 18.28
N VAL A 615 -24.58 -18.03 17.72
CA VAL A 615 -23.24 -18.59 17.59
C VAL A 615 -22.94 -18.95 16.13
N VAL A 616 -21.88 -18.37 15.60
CA VAL A 616 -21.30 -18.72 14.31
C VAL A 616 -20.08 -19.60 14.56
N TYR A 617 -20.21 -20.88 14.23
CA TYR A 617 -19.12 -21.84 14.40
C TYR A 617 -18.21 -21.83 13.18
N LEU A 618 -16.92 -21.65 13.41
CA LEU A 618 -15.86 -21.73 12.42
C LEU A 618 -15.25 -23.12 12.41
N GLN A 619 -14.86 -23.62 11.22
CA GLN A 619 -14.05 -24.83 11.13
C GLN A 619 -12.58 -24.53 11.45
N THR A 620 -12.08 -23.41 10.93
CA THR A 620 -10.76 -22.87 11.20
C THR A 620 -10.86 -21.34 11.39
N MET A 621 -9.88 -20.75 12.06
CA MET A 621 -9.82 -19.28 12.17
C MET A 621 -9.64 -18.60 10.81
N ALA A 622 -9.17 -19.28 9.78
CA ALA A 622 -9.09 -18.74 8.41
C ALA A 622 -10.48 -18.41 7.83
N ASP A 623 -11.56 -19.00 8.35
CA ASP A 623 -12.94 -18.75 7.93
C ASP A 623 -13.54 -17.48 8.55
N ALA A 624 -12.91 -16.95 9.61
CA ALA A 624 -13.41 -15.80 10.37
C ALA A 624 -13.63 -14.53 9.51
N PRO A 625 -12.76 -14.15 8.56
CA PRO A 625 -12.99 -13.01 7.68
C PRO A 625 -14.27 -13.10 6.87
N ALA A 626 -14.55 -14.26 6.25
CA ALA A 626 -15.76 -14.50 5.47
C ALA A 626 -17.02 -14.48 6.36
N ALA A 627 -16.95 -15.13 7.53
CA ALA A 627 -18.04 -15.15 8.50
C ALA A 627 -18.38 -13.74 9.00
N CYS A 628 -17.37 -12.94 9.33
CA CYS A 628 -17.56 -11.56 9.79
C CYS A 628 -18.04 -10.62 8.68
N ALA A 629 -17.65 -10.84 7.42
CA ALA A 629 -18.22 -10.10 6.30
C ALA A 629 -19.71 -10.42 6.09
N ALA A 630 -20.12 -11.67 6.25
CA ALA A 630 -21.52 -12.07 6.21
C ALA A 630 -22.30 -11.49 7.40
N LEU A 631 -21.72 -11.54 8.61
CA LEU A 631 -22.31 -10.95 9.81
C LEU A 631 -22.51 -9.44 9.67
N ALA A 632 -21.53 -8.72 9.09
CA ALA A 632 -21.67 -7.29 8.82
C ALA A 632 -22.91 -6.99 7.96
N ALA A 633 -23.21 -7.83 6.97
CA ALA A 633 -24.41 -7.68 6.14
C ALA A 633 -25.70 -7.84 6.97
N THR A 634 -25.74 -8.78 7.90
CA THR A 634 -26.93 -8.99 8.76
C THR A 634 -27.12 -7.92 9.82
N LEU A 635 -26.03 -7.31 10.32
CA LEU A 635 -26.11 -6.21 11.29
C LEU A 635 -26.65 -4.92 10.66
N HIS A 636 -26.52 -4.77 9.35
CA HIS A 636 -27.06 -3.63 8.61
C HIS A 636 -28.51 -3.86 8.11
N GLY A 637 -29.06 -5.08 8.27
CA GLY A 637 -30.43 -5.43 7.97
C GLY A 637 -30.70 -5.89 6.62
#